data_f123cbfb940562055a1ee33654202157
#
_entry.id   f123cbfb940562055a1ee33654202157
#
_cell.length_a   1.000
_cell.length_b   1.000
_cell.length_c   1.000
_cell.angle_alpha   90.00
_cell.angle_beta   90.00
_cell.angle_gamma   90.00
#
_symmetry.space_group_name_H-M   'P 1'
#
loop_
_entity.id
_entity.type
_entity.pdbx_description
1 polymer ?
#
loop_
_entity_poly.entity_id
_entity_poly.type
_entity_poly.pdbx_seq_one_letter_code
_entity_poly.pdbx_strand_id
1 'polypeptide(L)'
;YQKSGENSDYESGWVVNNIGAAVGDEFIEFQNGEVLELGEALGDVNEEVVKRAQIRRTIEDHLARQFELWPRGVKVLSLFFIDRVDRYRVYEPEVHGGLYALMFEEEYAGALNSKAPRRIAKAAGIGKGTWLECYEAVGAPLVRDPHAVHQGYFAKDKKGKFKDSKGAAGTADDAGAFELIMQKKETLISFPDGKDADKDVSFVFSHSALKEGWDNPNVFQICTLVETKDNLTKRQKIGRGLRLCVNQDGERLYDPEANVLTVIANESYDDFANGLQKELEAEDFKFGVITPESFTKVTVKGDDGVEERLGYEKSKQVYDHLVATGMVDGKGAVTPELKAAAEEGKVELPAELEPAKEQVEAIIIHKSQRVQIRDKAKEVSVELQKDVTLDPAFQALWDRIRQRTRFQVEVDSGKLIEHAIEAVDGMLAVRPPQVTSERASLGIDDAGVSAEGTGTSVVSVSGKVKYDLPDPIAELQDAVGLTRGTIKAILEGCSRLDEFEIDPATFLAQVGDKINRVKNDLIAQGIKYVRLPEDEWYTMRDLELDDYTAYLGQNAWKPDMTSKSLYNYVVYDSAGVERSFAEALDKQEEVLVFAKLPSAFKIDTPLGSYNPDWAYVEEADGERRVYFVTETKGGKNGEPALRDAEKIKIGCAKKHFEALDLGNDFHYNVRTTYQYEAVKA
;
A
#
# COMPACT_ATOMS: atom_id res chain seq x y z
N TYR A 1 21.46 -0.52 34.22
CA TYR A 1 21.12 -1.00 35.55
C TYR A 1 19.69 -0.66 35.94
N GLN A 2 19.34 0.62 36.12
CA GLN A 2 17.97 1.01 36.50
C GLN A 2 16.89 0.50 35.54
N LYS A 3 17.17 0.45 34.23
CA LYS A 3 16.23 -0.05 33.22
C LYS A 3 16.16 -1.58 33.16
N SER A 4 17.13 -2.30 33.72
CA SER A 4 17.14 -3.75 33.81
C SER A 4 16.43 -4.29 35.05
N GLY A 5 15.73 -3.44 35.82
CA GLY A 5 15.13 -3.82 37.10
C GLY A 5 16.17 -4.04 38.20
N GLU A 6 17.27 -3.29 38.14
CA GLU A 6 18.38 -3.33 39.13
C GLU A 6 19.13 -4.67 39.15
N ASN A 7 19.24 -5.35 38.00
CA ASN A 7 20.03 -6.55 37.86
C ASN A 7 21.52 -6.22 38.06
N SER A 8 22.17 -6.83 39.03
CA SER A 8 23.57 -6.63 39.41
C SER A 8 24.55 -6.85 38.26
N ASP A 9 24.22 -7.70 37.28
CA ASP A 9 25.05 -7.99 36.13
C ASP A 9 25.26 -6.74 35.24
N TYR A 10 24.37 -5.75 35.33
CA TYR A 10 24.47 -4.48 34.58
C TYR A 10 24.91 -3.30 35.44
N GLU A 11 25.45 -3.52 36.63
CA GLU A 11 25.84 -2.45 37.55
C GLU A 11 27.12 -1.73 37.14
N SER A 12 28.06 -2.42 36.48
CA SER A 12 29.32 -1.82 36.03
C SER A 12 29.84 -2.39 34.72
N GLY A 13 30.58 -1.59 33.95
CA GLY A 13 31.23 -2.00 32.70
C GLY A 13 30.35 -1.99 31.44
N TRP A 14 29.06 -1.75 31.57
CA TRP A 14 28.11 -1.71 30.48
C TRP A 14 28.02 -0.32 29.82
N VAL A 15 29.17 0.30 29.65
CA VAL A 15 29.32 1.54 28.88
C VAL A 15 29.73 1.17 27.46
N VAL A 16 29.01 1.67 26.48
CA VAL A 16 29.33 1.42 25.07
C VAL A 16 30.72 1.99 24.76
N ASN A 17 31.59 1.14 24.27
CA ASN A 17 32.94 1.45 23.86
C ASN A 17 33.01 1.70 22.35
N ASN A 18 32.32 0.87 21.56
CA ASN A 18 32.32 0.96 20.12
C ASN A 18 30.99 0.47 19.53
N ILE A 19 30.61 0.97 18.35
CA ILE A 19 29.44 0.51 17.60
C ILE A 19 29.85 0.26 16.16
N GLY A 20 29.75 -0.99 15.71
CA GLY A 20 29.80 -1.36 14.30
C GLY A 20 28.43 -1.24 13.66
N ALA A 21 28.33 -0.52 12.55
CA ALA A 21 27.06 -0.32 11.82
C ALA A 21 27.16 -0.76 10.36
N ALA A 22 28.20 -1.53 9.98
CA ALA A 22 28.32 -2.09 8.66
C ALA A 22 27.30 -3.20 8.46
N VAL A 23 26.57 -3.21 7.35
CA VAL A 23 25.53 -4.21 7.05
C VAL A 23 26.15 -5.62 7.02
N GLY A 24 25.69 -6.49 7.94
CA GLY A 24 26.20 -7.85 8.14
C GLY A 24 27.34 -7.97 9.14
N ASP A 25 27.75 -6.85 9.77
CA ASP A 25 28.78 -6.76 10.80
C ASP A 25 28.36 -5.72 11.86
N GLU A 26 27.06 -5.69 12.18
CA GLU A 26 26.52 -4.80 13.20
C GLU A 26 26.80 -5.33 14.59
N PHE A 27 27.50 -4.55 15.41
CA PHE A 27 27.82 -4.93 16.79
C PHE A 27 27.86 -3.74 17.74
N ILE A 28 27.71 -4.01 19.03
CA ILE A 28 28.00 -3.09 20.14
C ILE A 28 29.06 -3.71 21.01
N GLU A 29 30.19 -3.03 21.19
CA GLU A 29 31.24 -3.40 22.11
C GLU A 29 31.11 -2.57 23.40
N PHE A 30 31.17 -3.25 24.55
CA PHE A 30 31.14 -2.61 25.87
C PHE A 30 32.53 -2.51 26.49
N GLN A 31 32.72 -1.59 27.44
CA GLN A 31 34.01 -1.39 28.12
C GLN A 31 34.49 -2.61 28.92
N ASN A 32 33.60 -3.53 29.28
CA ASN A 32 33.93 -4.80 29.91
C ASN A 32 34.48 -5.84 28.91
N GLY A 33 34.60 -5.49 27.63
CA GLY A 33 35.09 -6.39 26.58
C GLY A 33 34.05 -7.30 25.95
N GLU A 34 32.78 -7.22 26.39
CA GLU A 34 31.68 -7.94 25.78
C GLU A 34 31.27 -7.31 24.47
N VAL A 35 30.99 -8.14 23.46
CA VAL A 35 30.52 -7.71 22.13
C VAL A 35 29.16 -8.36 21.90
N LEU A 36 28.18 -7.56 21.50
CA LEU A 36 26.83 -8.00 21.10
C LEU A 36 26.67 -7.78 19.61
N GLU A 37 26.40 -8.84 18.87
CA GLU A 37 25.98 -8.76 17.46
C GLU A 37 24.49 -8.45 17.33
N LEU A 38 24.05 -8.02 16.15
CA LEU A 38 22.65 -7.71 15.89
C LEU A 38 21.77 -8.96 16.09
N GLY A 39 20.85 -8.89 17.07
CA GLY A 39 19.98 -10.02 17.42
C GLY A 39 20.51 -10.90 18.55
N GLU A 40 21.72 -10.68 19.08
CA GLU A 40 22.19 -11.35 20.27
C GLU A 40 21.73 -10.64 21.55
N ALA A 41 21.54 -11.44 22.60
CA ALA A 41 21.25 -10.96 23.94
C ALA A 41 22.28 -11.53 24.94
N LEU A 42 22.87 -10.66 25.76
CA LEU A 42 23.78 -11.03 26.81
C LEU A 42 23.05 -11.04 28.16
N GLY A 43 23.27 -12.12 28.94
CA GLY A 43 22.74 -12.30 30.30
C GLY A 43 21.33 -12.94 30.33
N ASP A 44 20.95 -13.34 31.54
CA ASP A 44 19.56 -13.78 31.80
C ASP A 44 18.64 -12.56 31.71
N VAL A 45 18.02 -12.37 30.56
CA VAL A 45 16.96 -11.38 30.43
C VAL A 45 15.82 -11.81 31.32
N ASN A 46 15.51 -11.01 32.34
CA ASN A 46 14.36 -11.27 33.18
C ASN A 46 13.10 -11.40 32.34
N GLU A 47 12.56 -12.63 32.27
CA GLU A 47 11.41 -12.93 31.41
C GLU A 47 10.23 -12.00 31.70
N GLU A 48 10.04 -11.58 32.94
CA GLU A 48 8.97 -10.64 33.30
C GLU A 48 9.16 -9.25 32.70
N VAL A 49 10.40 -8.75 32.59
CA VAL A 49 10.71 -7.49 31.95
C VAL A 49 10.38 -7.53 30.46
N VAL A 50 10.70 -8.65 29.79
CA VAL A 50 10.36 -8.87 28.39
C VAL A 50 8.85 -8.91 28.20
N LYS A 51 8.13 -9.67 29.04
CA LYS A 51 6.67 -9.77 28.98
C LYS A 51 6.01 -8.41 29.21
N ARG A 52 6.51 -7.65 30.17
CA ARG A 52 6.04 -6.28 30.47
C ARG A 52 6.27 -5.36 29.26
N ALA A 53 7.43 -5.43 28.62
CA ALA A 53 7.73 -4.64 27.41
C ALA A 53 6.81 -5.02 26.23
N GLN A 54 6.53 -6.32 26.04
CA GLN A 54 5.58 -6.78 25.00
C GLN A 54 4.16 -6.26 25.27
N ILE A 55 3.69 -6.33 26.51
CA ILE A 55 2.39 -5.80 26.93
C ILE A 55 2.33 -4.30 26.67
N ARG A 56 3.34 -3.54 27.12
CA ARG A 56 3.44 -2.09 26.89
C ARG A 56 3.39 -1.75 25.43
N ARG A 57 4.20 -2.42 24.59
CA ARG A 57 4.22 -2.17 23.15
C ARG A 57 2.88 -2.46 22.50
N THR A 58 2.20 -3.53 22.90
CA THR A 58 0.87 -3.86 22.37
C THR A 58 -0.15 -2.77 22.70
N ILE A 59 -0.10 -2.23 23.91
CA ILE A 59 -0.98 -1.14 24.33
C ILE A 59 -0.72 0.13 23.51
N GLU A 60 0.55 0.52 23.33
CA GLU A 60 0.91 1.71 22.56
C GLU A 60 0.51 1.59 21.08
N ASP A 61 0.73 0.42 20.48
CA ASP A 61 0.31 0.15 19.11
C ASP A 61 -1.21 0.10 18.96
N HIS A 62 -1.92 -0.42 19.96
CA HIS A 62 -3.38 -0.40 20.01
C HIS A 62 -3.91 1.04 20.06
N LEU A 63 -3.39 1.86 20.95
CA LEU A 63 -3.79 3.25 21.06
C LEU A 63 -3.56 4.01 19.77
N ALA A 64 -2.39 3.84 19.13
CA ALA A 64 -2.11 4.47 17.85
C ALA A 64 -3.13 4.04 16.78
N ARG A 65 -3.35 2.73 16.67
CA ARG A 65 -4.24 2.16 15.66
C ARG A 65 -5.70 2.55 15.87
N GLN A 66 -6.17 2.54 17.13
CA GLN A 66 -7.52 2.99 17.45
C GLN A 66 -7.71 4.46 17.13
N PHE A 67 -6.73 5.32 17.44
CA PHE A 67 -6.78 6.74 17.09
C PHE A 67 -6.86 6.97 15.57
N GLU A 68 -6.15 6.18 14.76
CA GLU A 68 -6.17 6.27 13.30
C GLU A 68 -7.49 5.77 12.69
N LEU A 69 -8.08 4.72 13.26
CA LEU A 69 -9.23 4.03 12.66
C LEU A 69 -10.60 4.46 13.20
N TRP A 70 -10.66 5.12 14.37
CA TRP A 70 -11.96 5.55 14.93
C TRP A 70 -12.72 6.53 14.02
N PRO A 71 -12.09 7.50 13.28
CA PRO A 71 -12.83 8.36 12.36
C PRO A 71 -13.50 7.62 11.21
N ARG A 72 -13.02 6.39 10.94
CA ARG A 72 -13.60 5.47 9.95
C ARG A 72 -14.66 4.54 10.54
N GLY A 73 -15.01 4.72 11.80
CA GLY A 73 -16.00 3.88 12.50
C GLY A 73 -15.47 2.49 12.87
N VAL A 74 -14.16 2.26 12.95
CA VAL A 74 -13.59 0.95 13.25
C VAL A 74 -13.07 0.91 14.68
N LYS A 75 -13.59 -0.02 15.48
CA LYS A 75 -13.05 -0.35 16.80
C LYS A 75 -11.95 -1.39 16.67
N VAL A 76 -10.83 -1.14 17.33
CA VAL A 76 -9.64 -2.01 17.35
C VAL A 76 -9.72 -3.01 18.50
N LEU A 77 -9.36 -4.28 18.24
CA LEU A 77 -9.17 -5.31 19.25
C LEU A 77 -7.73 -5.81 19.21
N SER A 78 -7.18 -6.08 20.40
CA SER A 78 -5.85 -6.69 20.60
C SER A 78 -5.97 -8.00 21.34
N LEU A 79 -5.25 -9.01 20.89
CA LEU A 79 -5.32 -10.38 21.40
C LEU A 79 -4.00 -10.78 22.05
N PHE A 80 -4.04 -11.21 23.31
CA PHE A 80 -2.91 -11.77 24.04
C PHE A 80 -3.04 -13.28 24.16
N PHE A 81 -2.03 -14.01 23.69
CA PHE A 81 -1.90 -15.43 23.93
C PHE A 81 -0.96 -15.68 25.11
N ILE A 82 -1.46 -16.38 26.14
CA ILE A 82 -0.73 -16.70 27.37
C ILE A 82 -0.54 -18.19 27.53
N ASP A 83 0.43 -18.59 28.35
CA ASP A 83 0.80 -19.97 28.62
C ASP A 83 -0.11 -20.65 29.67
N ARG A 84 -0.54 -19.89 30.68
CA ARG A 84 -1.31 -20.42 31.82
C ARG A 84 -2.37 -19.42 32.24
N VAL A 85 -3.55 -19.94 32.60
CA VAL A 85 -4.69 -19.18 33.07
C VAL A 85 -4.44 -18.46 34.40
N ASP A 86 -3.63 -19.04 35.28
CA ASP A 86 -3.27 -18.44 36.57
C ASP A 86 -2.45 -17.13 36.41
N ARG A 87 -1.76 -16.95 35.28
CA ARG A 87 -1.09 -15.69 34.92
C ARG A 87 -2.08 -14.55 34.66
N TYR A 88 -3.33 -14.89 34.37
CA TYR A 88 -4.39 -13.87 34.16
C TYR A 88 -5.34 -13.76 35.35
N ARG A 89 -5.76 -14.89 35.97
CA ARG A 89 -6.71 -14.93 37.10
C ARG A 89 -6.33 -16.00 38.12
N VAL A 90 -6.16 -15.58 39.37
CA VAL A 90 -5.90 -16.44 40.51
C VAL A 90 -7.17 -16.56 41.34
N TYR A 91 -7.48 -17.77 41.85
CA TYR A 91 -8.70 -18.06 42.61
C TYR A 91 -8.46 -18.40 44.08
N GLU A 92 -7.25 -18.70 44.48
CA GLU A 92 -6.91 -19.09 45.84
C GLU A 92 -5.70 -18.30 46.33
N PRO A 93 -5.65 -17.84 47.59
CA PRO A 93 -6.72 -17.94 48.60
C PRO A 93 -7.93 -17.03 48.34
N GLU A 94 -7.77 -16.00 47.55
CA GLU A 94 -8.83 -15.05 47.13
C GLU A 94 -8.76 -14.82 45.63
N VAL A 95 -9.87 -14.39 45.04
CA VAL A 95 -9.94 -14.09 43.59
C VAL A 95 -9.28 -12.74 43.29
N HIS A 96 -8.20 -12.75 42.52
CA HIS A 96 -7.49 -11.54 42.09
C HIS A 96 -6.88 -11.69 40.70
N GLY A 97 -6.39 -10.59 40.14
CA GLY A 97 -5.64 -10.62 38.88
C GLY A 97 -4.35 -11.44 38.99
N GLY A 98 -4.05 -12.20 37.95
CA GLY A 98 -2.74 -12.86 37.83
C GLY A 98 -1.67 -11.90 37.32
N LEU A 99 -0.43 -12.34 37.26
CA LEU A 99 0.74 -11.53 36.93
C LEU A 99 0.54 -10.70 35.61
N TYR A 100 0.05 -11.32 34.54
CA TYR A 100 -0.11 -10.61 33.27
C TYR A 100 -1.28 -9.62 33.29
N ALA A 101 -2.35 -9.90 34.03
CA ALA A 101 -3.44 -8.94 34.21
C ALA A 101 -2.96 -7.71 34.97
N LEU A 102 -2.25 -7.88 36.08
CA LEU A 102 -1.69 -6.79 36.88
C LEU A 102 -0.66 -5.97 36.08
N MET A 103 0.26 -6.65 35.35
CA MET A 103 1.19 -5.96 34.45
C MET A 103 0.44 -5.12 33.40
N PHE A 104 -0.59 -5.67 32.77
CA PHE A 104 -1.39 -4.99 31.78
C PHE A 104 -2.08 -3.73 32.37
N GLU A 105 -2.71 -3.85 33.51
CA GLU A 105 -3.41 -2.75 34.19
C GLU A 105 -2.46 -1.60 34.52
N GLU A 106 -1.27 -1.90 35.06
CA GLU A 106 -0.22 -0.93 35.34
C GLU A 106 0.29 -0.26 34.05
N GLU A 107 0.62 -1.05 33.02
CA GLU A 107 1.14 -0.53 31.76
C GLU A 107 0.10 0.26 30.99
N TYR A 108 -1.18 -0.13 31.04
CA TYR A 108 -2.26 0.63 30.40
C TYR A 108 -2.44 2.00 31.06
N ALA A 109 -2.54 2.04 32.38
CA ALA A 109 -2.63 3.32 33.12
C ALA A 109 -1.40 4.21 32.88
N GLY A 110 -0.20 3.61 32.85
CA GLY A 110 1.04 4.31 32.53
C GLY A 110 1.08 4.82 31.09
N ALA A 111 0.58 4.02 30.13
CA ALA A 111 0.54 4.39 28.73
C ALA A 111 -0.35 5.62 28.49
N LEU A 112 -1.56 5.66 29.02
CA LEU A 112 -2.49 6.78 28.83
C LEU A 112 -1.88 8.12 29.26
N ASN A 113 -1.04 8.13 30.30
CA ASN A 113 -0.37 9.30 30.82
C ASN A 113 1.02 9.56 30.21
N SER A 114 1.50 8.68 29.33
CA SER A 114 2.77 8.87 28.62
C SER A 114 2.59 9.77 27.40
N LYS A 115 3.71 10.32 26.90
CA LYS A 115 3.69 11.15 25.69
C LYS A 115 3.26 10.33 24.48
N ALA A 116 2.24 10.79 23.78
CA ALA A 116 1.87 10.25 22.48
C ALA A 116 2.95 10.58 21.43
N PRO A 117 3.10 9.73 20.39
CA PRO A 117 3.93 10.06 19.23
C PRO A 117 3.54 11.42 18.64
N ARG A 118 4.54 12.15 18.13
CA ARG A 118 4.33 13.51 17.59
C ARG A 118 3.25 13.56 16.52
N ARG A 119 3.20 12.53 15.64
CA ARG A 119 2.17 12.39 14.60
C ARG A 119 0.75 12.34 15.16
N ILE A 120 0.53 11.60 16.25
CA ILE A 120 -0.78 11.50 16.93
C ILE A 120 -1.16 12.83 17.57
N ALA A 121 -0.23 13.47 18.30
CA ALA A 121 -0.47 14.77 18.92
C ALA A 121 -0.74 15.88 17.89
N LYS A 122 -0.08 15.83 16.73
CA LYS A 122 -0.34 16.74 15.61
C LYS A 122 -1.71 16.48 14.99
N ALA A 123 -2.06 15.22 14.74
CA ALA A 123 -3.37 14.83 14.23
C ALA A 123 -4.51 15.21 15.21
N ALA A 124 -4.23 15.19 16.52
CA ALA A 124 -5.13 15.71 17.56
C ALA A 124 -5.21 17.24 17.62
N GLY A 125 -4.39 17.97 16.87
CA GLY A 125 -4.36 19.45 16.84
C GLY A 125 -3.67 20.09 18.04
N ILE A 126 -3.02 19.32 18.93
CA ILE A 126 -2.38 19.84 20.16
C ILE A 126 -0.85 19.93 20.09
N GLY A 127 -0.24 19.39 19.02
CA GLY A 127 1.19 19.45 18.76
C GLY A 127 2.08 18.59 19.68
N LYS A 128 1.83 18.57 20.97
CA LYS A 128 2.46 17.71 22.00
C LYS A 128 1.46 17.41 23.10
N GLY A 129 1.39 16.16 23.56
CA GLY A 129 0.49 15.77 24.63
C GLY A 129 0.66 14.32 25.02
N THR A 130 -0.09 13.90 26.03
CA THR A 130 -0.25 12.48 26.40
C THR A 130 -1.25 11.80 25.49
N TRP A 131 -1.30 10.47 25.53
CA TRP A 131 -2.35 9.75 24.83
C TRP A 131 -3.76 10.19 25.26
N LEU A 132 -3.97 10.36 26.56
CA LEU A 132 -5.24 10.81 27.10
C LEU A 132 -5.66 12.17 26.51
N GLU A 133 -4.74 13.16 26.53
CA GLU A 133 -5.00 14.50 25.97
C GLU A 133 -5.29 14.46 24.47
N CYS A 134 -4.61 13.60 23.70
CA CYS A 134 -4.87 13.44 22.27
C CYS A 134 -6.28 12.91 22.00
N TYR A 135 -6.70 11.87 22.72
CA TYR A 135 -8.05 11.31 22.58
C TYR A 135 -9.15 12.28 22.99
N GLU A 136 -8.94 13.01 24.09
CA GLU A 136 -9.88 14.04 24.56
C GLU A 136 -10.02 15.19 23.57
N ALA A 137 -8.91 15.63 22.96
CA ALA A 137 -8.90 16.74 22.01
C ALA A 137 -9.76 16.50 20.77
N VAL A 138 -9.84 15.24 20.30
CA VAL A 138 -10.65 14.87 19.14
C VAL A 138 -11.99 14.22 19.49
N GLY A 139 -12.26 13.99 20.79
CA GLY A 139 -13.48 13.33 21.26
C GLY A 139 -13.55 11.84 20.88
N ALA A 140 -12.39 11.20 20.68
CA ALA A 140 -12.34 9.79 20.37
C ALA A 140 -12.72 8.91 21.57
N PRO A 141 -13.42 7.78 21.39
CA PRO A 141 -13.81 6.92 22.49
C PRO A 141 -12.57 6.29 23.14
N LEU A 142 -12.46 6.41 24.46
CA LEU A 142 -11.36 5.85 25.25
C LEU A 142 -11.88 5.36 26.60
N VAL A 143 -11.65 4.09 26.90
CA VAL A 143 -11.92 3.52 28.22
C VAL A 143 -10.73 3.82 29.14
N ARG A 144 -10.97 4.54 30.22
CA ARG A 144 -9.89 4.97 31.16
C ARG A 144 -9.60 3.95 32.24
N ASP A 145 -10.60 3.15 32.58
CA ASP A 145 -10.47 2.12 33.61
C ASP A 145 -9.68 0.92 33.06
N PRO A 146 -8.45 0.66 33.58
CA PRO A 146 -7.66 -0.46 33.11
C PRO A 146 -8.30 -1.83 33.39
N HIS A 147 -9.21 -1.94 34.37
CA HIS A 147 -9.91 -3.18 34.66
C HIS A 147 -11.07 -3.45 33.69
N ALA A 148 -11.67 -2.42 33.13
CA ALA A 148 -12.81 -2.54 32.22
C ALA A 148 -12.38 -2.84 30.77
N VAL A 149 -11.16 -2.42 30.39
CA VAL A 149 -10.72 -2.45 28.98
C VAL A 149 -10.25 -3.84 28.51
N HIS A 150 -10.04 -4.79 29.43
CA HIS A 150 -9.59 -6.13 29.08
C HIS A 150 -10.44 -7.25 29.69
N GLN A 151 -10.48 -8.38 29.03
CA GLN A 151 -11.17 -9.56 29.52
C GLN A 151 -10.46 -10.86 29.11
N GLY A 152 -10.55 -11.88 29.99
CA GLY A 152 -10.03 -13.21 29.73
C GLY A 152 -11.10 -14.13 29.11
N TYR A 153 -10.76 -14.80 28.03
CA TYR A 153 -11.57 -15.80 27.37
C TYR A 153 -10.89 -17.16 27.48
N PHE A 154 -11.26 -17.93 28.50
CA PHE A 154 -10.68 -19.23 28.83
C PHE A 154 -11.78 -20.27 29.04
N ALA A 155 -11.41 -21.55 28.92
CA ALA A 155 -12.26 -22.65 29.34
C ALA A 155 -12.68 -22.47 30.80
N LYS A 156 -13.92 -22.87 31.13
CA LYS A 156 -14.46 -22.83 32.49
C LYS A 156 -14.70 -24.23 33.03
N ASP A 157 -14.46 -24.42 34.33
CA ASP A 157 -14.87 -25.62 35.02
C ASP A 157 -16.37 -25.61 35.34
N LYS A 158 -16.85 -26.73 35.94
CA LYS A 158 -18.27 -26.85 36.34
C LYS A 158 -18.72 -25.84 37.43
N LYS A 159 -17.76 -25.13 38.05
CA LYS A 159 -18.01 -24.06 39.02
C LYS A 159 -17.86 -22.68 38.43
N GLY A 160 -17.63 -22.57 37.09
CA GLY A 160 -17.47 -21.31 36.39
C GLY A 160 -16.08 -20.65 36.54
N LYS A 161 -15.09 -21.32 37.17
CA LYS A 161 -13.71 -20.81 37.26
C LYS A 161 -12.95 -21.10 35.97
N PHE A 162 -12.12 -20.17 35.54
CA PHE A 162 -11.21 -20.36 34.40
C PHE A 162 -10.22 -21.49 34.66
N LYS A 163 -9.92 -22.29 33.67
CA LYS A 163 -8.95 -23.38 33.71
C LYS A 163 -8.15 -23.50 32.43
N ASP A 164 -6.99 -24.16 32.52
CA ASP A 164 -6.20 -24.52 31.35
C ASP A 164 -6.89 -25.62 30.55
N SER A 165 -7.01 -25.48 29.23
CA SER A 165 -7.51 -26.55 28.38
C SER A 165 -6.46 -27.63 28.20
N LYS A 166 -6.78 -28.90 28.47
CA LYS A 166 -5.87 -30.03 28.33
C LYS A 166 -6.33 -30.99 27.23
N GLY A 167 -5.58 -31.08 26.15
CA GLY A 167 -5.70 -32.11 25.11
C GLY A 167 -7.05 -32.17 24.37
N ALA A 168 -7.33 -33.25 23.64
CA ALA A 168 -8.55 -33.46 22.87
C ALA A 168 -9.86 -33.46 23.69
N ALA A 169 -9.77 -33.69 25.01
CA ALA A 169 -10.91 -33.63 25.93
C ALA A 169 -11.30 -32.21 26.33
N GLY A 170 -10.52 -31.18 25.95
CA GLY A 170 -10.78 -29.77 26.23
C GLY A 170 -11.93 -29.16 25.43
N THR A 171 -12.33 -29.76 24.31
CA THR A 171 -13.37 -29.22 23.42
C THR A 171 -14.74 -29.07 24.07
N ALA A 172 -15.11 -29.96 25.00
CA ALA A 172 -16.39 -29.86 25.69
C ALA A 172 -16.42 -28.77 26.80
N ASP A 173 -15.25 -28.45 27.35
CA ASP A 173 -15.08 -27.46 28.43
C ASP A 173 -14.95 -26.04 27.82
N ASP A 174 -14.50 -25.92 26.57
CA ASP A 174 -14.40 -24.66 25.82
C ASP A 174 -15.77 -24.14 25.35
N ALA A 175 -16.83 -24.94 25.37
CA ALA A 175 -18.14 -24.59 24.87
C ALA A 175 -18.73 -23.33 25.54
N GLY A 176 -18.54 -23.12 26.84
CA GLY A 176 -19.04 -21.94 27.55
C GLY A 176 -18.32 -20.64 27.18
N ALA A 177 -17.00 -20.72 26.94
CA ALA A 177 -16.22 -19.56 26.46
C ALA A 177 -16.54 -19.26 24.99
N PHE A 178 -16.72 -20.31 24.19
CA PHE A 178 -17.10 -20.23 22.78
C PHE A 178 -18.47 -19.55 22.59
N GLU A 179 -19.48 -19.93 23.38
CA GLU A 179 -20.83 -19.36 23.32
C GLU A 179 -20.81 -17.84 23.60
N LEU A 180 -20.04 -17.42 24.61
CA LEU A 180 -19.90 -16.00 24.96
C LEU A 180 -19.22 -15.19 23.84
N ILE A 181 -18.15 -15.72 23.25
CA ILE A 181 -17.41 -15.06 22.17
C ILE A 181 -18.23 -14.95 20.89
N MET A 182 -18.98 -16.00 20.53
CA MET A 182 -19.78 -16.05 19.32
C MET A 182 -21.04 -15.19 19.43
N GLN A 183 -21.69 -15.18 20.60
CA GLN A 183 -22.91 -14.39 20.84
C GLN A 183 -22.63 -12.88 20.98
N LYS A 184 -21.43 -12.51 21.47
CA LYS A 184 -21.05 -11.09 21.71
C LYS A 184 -20.11 -10.51 20.67
N LYS A 185 -19.99 -11.16 19.52
CA LYS A 185 -19.09 -10.72 18.44
C LYS A 185 -19.37 -9.28 17.99
N GLU A 186 -20.63 -8.94 17.79
CA GLU A 186 -21.05 -7.58 17.39
C GLU A 186 -20.84 -6.56 18.52
N THR A 187 -21.06 -6.95 19.77
CA THR A 187 -20.83 -6.11 20.94
C THR A 187 -19.35 -5.73 21.07
N LEU A 188 -18.44 -6.70 20.86
CA LEU A 188 -17.00 -6.44 20.96
C LEU A 188 -16.48 -5.45 19.93
N ILE A 189 -17.06 -5.39 18.73
CA ILE A 189 -16.67 -4.43 17.68
C ILE A 189 -17.39 -3.09 17.78
N SER A 190 -18.37 -2.96 18.66
CA SER A 190 -19.08 -1.69 18.92
C SER A 190 -18.26 -0.79 19.83
N PHE A 191 -18.32 0.53 19.60
CA PHE A 191 -17.67 1.50 20.48
C PHE A 191 -18.29 1.53 21.88
N PRO A 192 -17.49 1.88 22.92
CA PRO A 192 -17.98 2.11 24.28
C PRO A 192 -19.16 3.10 24.31
N ASP A 193 -20.24 2.78 25.01
CA ASP A 193 -21.43 3.64 25.13
C ASP A 193 -21.76 3.98 26.59
N GLY A 194 -20.95 3.49 27.54
CA GLY A 194 -21.13 3.68 28.99
C GLY A 194 -22.32 2.94 29.58
N LYS A 195 -22.96 2.03 28.81
CA LYS A 195 -24.12 1.24 29.24
C LYS A 195 -23.85 -0.26 29.25
N ASP A 196 -23.08 -0.74 28.31
CA ASP A 196 -22.74 -2.15 28.16
C ASP A 196 -21.24 -2.33 28.38
N ALA A 197 -20.86 -2.93 29.51
CA ALA A 197 -19.47 -3.16 29.88
C ALA A 197 -18.69 -4.05 28.90
N ASP A 198 -19.38 -4.90 28.11
CA ASP A 198 -18.71 -5.71 27.09
C ASP A 198 -18.22 -4.85 25.90
N LYS A 199 -18.81 -3.68 25.68
CA LYS A 199 -18.33 -2.71 24.69
C LYS A 199 -17.05 -1.98 25.13
N ASP A 200 -16.72 -1.96 26.42
CA ASP A 200 -15.51 -1.37 26.92
C ASP A 200 -14.29 -2.24 26.62
N VAL A 201 -14.51 -3.55 26.44
CA VAL A 201 -13.43 -4.53 26.18
C VAL A 201 -12.78 -4.28 24.82
N SER A 202 -11.49 -4.05 24.82
CA SER A 202 -10.65 -3.86 23.63
C SER A 202 -9.44 -4.81 23.60
N PHE A 203 -9.07 -5.37 24.76
CA PHE A 203 -7.97 -6.34 24.90
C PHE A 203 -8.49 -7.68 25.41
N VAL A 204 -8.12 -8.74 24.72
CA VAL A 204 -8.60 -10.09 24.97
C VAL A 204 -7.43 -10.98 25.32
N PHE A 205 -7.47 -11.61 26.51
CA PHE A 205 -6.49 -12.62 26.92
C PHE A 205 -7.04 -14.01 26.67
N SER A 206 -6.24 -14.88 26.06
CA SER A 206 -6.63 -16.26 25.78
C SER A 206 -5.47 -17.24 25.90
N HIS A 207 -5.78 -18.48 26.22
CA HIS A 207 -4.82 -19.59 26.21
C HIS A 207 -5.05 -20.46 24.96
N SER A 208 -5.95 -21.44 25.04
CA SER A 208 -6.22 -22.39 23.96
C SER A 208 -7.65 -22.31 23.45
N ALA A 209 -8.53 -21.62 24.16
CA ALA A 209 -9.98 -21.57 23.84
C ALA A 209 -10.30 -20.95 22.48
N LEU A 210 -9.39 -20.17 21.91
CA LEU A 210 -9.56 -19.57 20.57
C LEU A 210 -9.01 -20.43 19.42
N LYS A 211 -8.73 -21.74 19.68
CA LYS A 211 -8.14 -22.61 18.63
C LYS A 211 -9.06 -22.79 17.42
N GLU A 212 -10.38 -22.87 17.63
CA GLU A 212 -11.32 -23.09 16.54
C GLU A 212 -12.56 -22.19 16.69
N GLY A 213 -13.04 -21.62 15.58
CA GLY A 213 -14.36 -20.96 15.47
C GLY A 213 -14.41 -19.47 15.80
N TRP A 214 -13.48 -18.86 16.53
CA TRP A 214 -13.52 -17.42 16.75
C TRP A 214 -13.00 -16.65 15.54
N ASP A 215 -13.80 -15.76 15.00
CA ASP A 215 -13.52 -14.99 13.80
C ASP A 215 -14.00 -13.54 13.94
N ASN A 216 -13.35 -12.77 14.80
CA ASN A 216 -13.63 -11.34 14.88
C ASN A 216 -12.82 -10.58 13.82
N PRO A 217 -13.47 -9.75 12.97
CA PRO A 217 -12.81 -9.06 11.87
C PRO A 217 -11.88 -7.93 12.34
N ASN A 218 -12.07 -7.41 13.55
CA ASN A 218 -11.38 -6.20 14.01
C ASN A 218 -10.19 -6.50 14.94
N VAL A 219 -9.55 -7.66 14.79
CA VAL A 219 -8.29 -7.97 15.49
C VAL A 219 -7.11 -7.39 14.71
N PHE A 220 -6.44 -6.40 15.27
CA PHE A 220 -5.32 -5.70 14.64
C PHE A 220 -3.97 -5.96 15.28
N GLN A 221 -3.94 -6.41 16.54
CA GLN A 221 -2.72 -6.78 17.23
C GLN A 221 -2.85 -8.18 17.83
N ILE A 222 -1.77 -8.95 17.70
CA ILE A 222 -1.60 -10.24 18.34
C ILE A 222 -0.29 -10.21 19.11
N CYS A 223 -0.37 -10.34 20.43
CA CYS A 223 0.77 -10.46 21.31
C CYS A 223 0.90 -11.89 21.81
N THR A 224 2.05 -12.54 21.59
CA THR A 224 2.31 -13.87 22.11
C THR A 224 3.23 -13.76 23.31
N LEU A 225 2.67 -13.93 24.52
CA LEU A 225 3.44 -13.99 25.78
C LEU A 225 4.02 -15.39 26.05
N VAL A 226 3.83 -16.30 25.12
CA VAL A 226 4.36 -17.66 25.14
C VAL A 226 5.11 -17.96 23.86
N GLU A 227 6.33 -18.47 23.97
CA GLU A 227 7.13 -18.87 22.82
C GLU A 227 6.45 -19.98 22.02
N THR A 228 6.29 -19.80 20.73
CA THR A 228 5.61 -20.76 19.85
C THR A 228 6.59 -21.24 18.78
N LYS A 229 7.05 -22.49 18.90
CA LYS A 229 8.00 -23.11 17.95
C LYS A 229 7.31 -23.75 16.74
N ASP A 230 6.06 -24.16 16.89
CA ASP A 230 5.30 -24.89 15.88
C ASP A 230 4.62 -23.93 14.88
N ASN A 231 4.90 -24.13 13.60
CA ASN A 231 4.35 -23.32 12.49
C ASN A 231 2.82 -23.44 12.38
N LEU A 232 2.23 -24.58 12.67
CA LEU A 232 0.78 -24.76 12.62
C LEU A 232 0.09 -23.88 13.67
N THR A 233 0.61 -23.86 14.88
CA THR A 233 0.10 -23.01 15.96
C THR A 233 0.31 -21.53 15.66
N LYS A 234 1.46 -21.14 15.09
CA LYS A 234 1.70 -19.76 14.60
C LYS A 234 0.64 -19.36 13.56
N ARG A 235 0.40 -20.23 12.58
CA ARG A 235 -0.61 -20.02 11.53
C ARG A 235 -2.02 -19.84 12.09
N GLN A 236 -2.42 -20.70 13.05
CA GLN A 236 -3.72 -20.61 13.70
C GLN A 236 -3.89 -19.29 14.48
N LYS A 237 -2.86 -18.84 15.19
CA LYS A 237 -2.86 -17.57 15.92
C LYS A 237 -2.98 -16.37 14.99
N ILE A 238 -2.13 -16.28 13.96
CA ILE A 238 -2.11 -15.18 13.01
C ILE A 238 -3.41 -15.12 12.17
N GLY A 239 -3.92 -16.28 11.75
CA GLY A 239 -5.17 -16.38 10.99
C GLY A 239 -6.38 -15.73 11.67
N ARG A 240 -6.29 -15.43 12.97
CA ARG A 240 -7.33 -14.70 13.72
C ARG A 240 -7.38 -13.21 13.36
N GLY A 241 -6.25 -12.62 12.99
CA GLY A 241 -6.16 -11.21 12.59
C GLY A 241 -6.14 -10.97 11.08
N LEU A 242 -6.09 -12.00 10.26
CA LEU A 242 -6.04 -11.86 8.79
C LEU A 242 -7.46 -11.76 8.20
N ARG A 243 -8.18 -10.71 8.54
CA ARG A 243 -9.54 -10.44 8.05
C ARG A 243 -9.72 -8.97 7.72
N LEU A 244 -10.61 -8.69 6.75
CA LEU A 244 -11.02 -7.33 6.46
C LEU A 244 -11.81 -6.77 7.64
N CYS A 245 -11.41 -5.62 8.14
CA CYS A 245 -12.08 -4.96 9.24
C CYS A 245 -13.46 -4.43 8.84
N VAL A 246 -14.33 -4.27 9.84
CA VAL A 246 -15.71 -3.83 9.70
C VAL A 246 -15.94 -2.58 10.52
N ASN A 247 -16.63 -1.58 9.94
CA ASN A 247 -17.02 -0.35 10.61
C ASN A 247 -18.29 -0.54 11.46
N GLN A 248 -18.77 0.53 12.13
CA GLN A 248 -19.97 0.50 12.96
C GLN A 248 -21.27 0.27 12.14
N ASP A 249 -21.25 0.51 10.83
CA ASP A 249 -22.37 0.29 9.92
C ASP A 249 -22.41 -1.14 9.36
N GLY A 250 -21.44 -1.98 9.74
CA GLY A 250 -21.33 -3.37 9.26
C GLY A 250 -20.62 -3.50 7.91
N GLU A 251 -20.06 -2.42 7.36
CA GLU A 251 -19.35 -2.41 6.08
C GLU A 251 -17.90 -2.83 6.22
N ARG A 252 -17.39 -3.60 5.26
CA ARG A 252 -15.98 -4.00 5.19
C ARG A 252 -15.13 -2.94 4.50
N LEU A 253 -14.01 -2.62 5.11
CA LEU A 253 -13.03 -1.72 4.52
C LEU A 253 -11.97 -2.52 3.76
N TYR A 254 -11.78 -2.18 2.48
CA TYR A 254 -10.82 -2.84 1.58
C TYR A 254 -9.47 -2.11 1.51
N ASP A 255 -9.30 -1.03 2.26
CA ASP A 255 -8.05 -0.28 2.31
C ASP A 255 -6.92 -1.11 2.97
N PRO A 256 -5.79 -1.34 2.28
CA PRO A 256 -4.65 -2.07 2.83
C PRO A 256 -4.05 -1.41 4.07
N GLU A 257 -4.02 -0.09 4.11
CA GLU A 257 -3.49 0.64 5.26
C GLU A 257 -4.43 0.50 6.49
N ALA A 258 -5.72 0.27 6.26
CA ALA A 258 -6.67 -0.05 7.33
C ALA A 258 -6.52 -1.52 7.82
N ASN A 259 -6.07 -2.44 6.98
CA ASN A 259 -6.03 -3.87 7.27
C ASN A 259 -4.61 -4.38 7.59
N VAL A 260 -3.91 -3.69 8.47
CA VAL A 260 -2.57 -4.08 8.94
C VAL A 260 -2.66 -4.84 10.25
N LEU A 261 -2.17 -6.09 10.28
CA LEU A 261 -2.03 -6.89 11.49
C LEU A 261 -0.61 -6.73 12.06
N THR A 262 -0.51 -6.34 13.32
CA THR A 262 0.76 -6.30 14.07
C THR A 262 0.90 -7.55 14.93
N VAL A 263 2.02 -8.26 14.81
CA VAL A 263 2.37 -9.40 15.68
C VAL A 263 3.54 -9.01 16.57
N ILE A 264 3.37 -9.19 17.88
CA ILE A 264 4.38 -8.90 18.91
C ILE A 264 4.75 -10.23 19.57
N ALA A 265 6.00 -10.67 19.40
CA ALA A 265 6.50 -11.94 19.87
C ALA A 265 7.98 -11.82 20.30
N ASN A 266 8.49 -12.81 21.03
CA ASN A 266 9.91 -12.89 21.40
C ASN A 266 10.77 -13.46 20.28
N GLU A 267 10.19 -14.35 19.49
CA GLU A 267 10.84 -15.00 18.36
C GLU A 267 10.67 -14.23 17.07
N SER A 268 11.64 -14.33 16.15
CA SER A 268 11.50 -13.79 14.80
C SER A 268 10.34 -14.49 14.05
N TYR A 269 9.51 -13.69 13.45
CA TYR A 269 8.43 -14.14 12.57
C TYR A 269 8.79 -14.03 11.09
N ASP A 270 9.97 -13.56 10.73
CA ASP A 270 10.38 -13.31 9.34
C ASP A 270 10.36 -14.59 8.50
N ASP A 271 10.98 -15.66 8.99
CA ASP A 271 11.00 -16.94 8.28
C ASP A 271 9.61 -17.56 8.18
N PHE A 272 8.80 -17.41 9.21
CA PHE A 272 7.42 -17.88 9.22
C PHE A 272 6.57 -17.07 8.22
N ALA A 273 6.68 -15.76 8.22
CA ALA A 273 5.93 -14.87 7.35
C ALA A 273 6.33 -15.07 5.87
N ASN A 274 7.63 -15.21 5.59
CA ASN A 274 8.15 -15.56 4.26
C ASN A 274 7.70 -16.97 3.82
N GLY A 275 7.67 -17.93 4.75
CA GLY A 275 7.15 -19.28 4.51
C GLY A 275 5.65 -19.27 4.17
N LEU A 276 4.85 -18.53 4.94
CA LEU A 276 3.41 -18.37 4.73
C LEU A 276 3.12 -17.73 3.37
N GLN A 277 3.88 -16.72 2.97
CA GLN A 277 3.73 -16.09 1.66
C GLN A 277 4.02 -17.07 0.52
N LYS A 278 5.12 -17.85 0.61
CA LYS A 278 5.45 -18.87 -0.38
C LYS A 278 4.39 -19.97 -0.48
N GLU A 279 3.79 -20.36 0.63
CA GLU A 279 2.72 -21.36 0.65
C GLU A 279 1.42 -20.82 0.06
N LEU A 280 1.04 -19.58 0.38
CA LEU A 280 -0.11 -18.92 -0.25
C LEU A 280 0.09 -18.78 -1.76
N GLU A 281 1.32 -18.55 -2.23
CA GLU A 281 1.69 -18.54 -3.64
C GLU A 281 1.63 -19.95 -4.28
N ALA A 282 1.89 -21.01 -3.50
CA ALA A 282 1.87 -22.41 -3.96
C ALA A 282 0.46 -23.04 -3.98
N GLU A 283 -0.47 -22.57 -3.13
CA GLU A 283 -1.85 -23.06 -3.02
C GLU A 283 -2.83 -22.31 -3.94
N ASP A 284 -2.48 -22.03 -5.20
CA ASP A 284 -3.29 -21.35 -6.23
C ASP A 284 -3.75 -19.89 -5.89
N PHE A 285 -3.33 -19.34 -4.77
CA PHE A 285 -3.44 -17.90 -4.51
C PHE A 285 -2.29 -17.16 -5.24
N LYS A 286 -2.39 -17.05 -6.56
CA LYS A 286 -1.46 -16.25 -7.35
C LYS A 286 -1.74 -14.77 -7.08
N PHE A 287 -1.04 -14.19 -6.09
CA PHE A 287 -1.06 -12.74 -5.88
C PHE A 287 -0.54 -12.04 -7.15
N GLY A 288 -1.26 -11.00 -7.55
CA GLY A 288 -0.92 -10.28 -8.76
C GLY A 288 -1.25 -11.01 -10.06
N VAL A 289 -2.05 -12.08 -10.00
CA VAL A 289 -2.50 -12.81 -11.19
C VAL A 289 -4.01 -12.74 -11.31
N ILE A 290 -4.47 -12.26 -12.45
CA ILE A 290 -5.87 -12.28 -12.87
C ILE A 290 -6.05 -13.45 -13.84
N THR A 291 -7.12 -14.18 -13.67
CA THR A 291 -7.51 -15.30 -14.54
C THR A 291 -8.87 -14.99 -15.16
N PRO A 292 -9.27 -15.69 -16.25
CA PRO A 292 -10.59 -15.51 -16.84
C PRO A 292 -11.76 -15.63 -15.86
N GLU A 293 -11.58 -16.37 -14.75
CA GLU A 293 -12.61 -16.59 -13.73
C GLU A 293 -12.65 -15.49 -12.64
N SER A 294 -11.69 -14.58 -12.64
CA SER A 294 -11.47 -13.65 -11.53
C SER A 294 -12.66 -12.75 -11.23
N PHE A 295 -13.47 -12.44 -12.24
CA PHE A 295 -14.59 -11.50 -12.14
C PHE A 295 -15.97 -12.17 -12.19
N THR A 296 -16.04 -13.51 -12.15
CA THR A 296 -17.31 -14.25 -12.29
C THR A 296 -18.37 -13.92 -11.24
N LYS A 297 -17.95 -13.47 -10.06
CA LYS A 297 -18.82 -13.13 -8.93
C LYS A 297 -19.24 -11.66 -8.90
N VAL A 298 -18.70 -10.83 -9.78
CA VAL A 298 -19.11 -9.43 -9.91
C VAL A 298 -20.58 -9.37 -10.27
N THR A 299 -21.32 -8.47 -9.62
CA THR A 299 -22.75 -8.29 -9.86
C THR A 299 -23.00 -6.95 -10.55
N VAL A 300 -23.84 -6.94 -11.55
CA VAL A 300 -24.31 -5.74 -12.23
C VAL A 300 -25.83 -5.67 -12.14
N LYS A 301 -26.37 -4.46 -12.06
CA LYS A 301 -27.83 -4.27 -12.15
C LYS A 301 -28.23 -4.25 -13.62
N GLY A 302 -29.07 -5.18 -14.02
CA GLY A 302 -29.70 -5.19 -15.33
C GLY A 302 -30.66 -4.00 -15.52
N ASP A 303 -31.10 -3.75 -16.74
CA ASP A 303 -32.05 -2.68 -17.08
C ASP A 303 -33.42 -2.84 -16.37
N ASP A 304 -33.73 -4.05 -15.92
CA ASP A 304 -34.92 -4.41 -15.12
C ASP A 304 -34.73 -4.18 -13.61
N GLY A 305 -33.53 -3.71 -13.18
CA GLY A 305 -33.16 -3.49 -11.79
C GLY A 305 -32.81 -4.76 -11.00
N VAL A 306 -32.77 -5.92 -11.65
CA VAL A 306 -32.35 -7.19 -11.04
C VAL A 306 -30.84 -7.30 -11.06
N GLU A 307 -30.23 -7.75 -9.95
CA GLU A 307 -28.80 -8.01 -9.88
C GLU A 307 -28.47 -9.34 -10.56
N GLU A 308 -27.63 -9.28 -11.58
CA GLU A 308 -27.09 -10.46 -12.27
C GLU A 308 -25.59 -10.57 -12.05
N ARG A 309 -25.08 -11.80 -11.93
CA ARG A 309 -23.64 -12.05 -11.91
C ARG A 309 -23.07 -11.99 -13.32
N LEU A 310 -21.84 -11.47 -13.47
CA LEU A 310 -21.14 -11.46 -14.77
C LEU A 310 -21.01 -12.87 -15.36
N GLY A 311 -20.79 -13.88 -14.53
CA GLY A 311 -20.55 -15.24 -15.02
C GLY A 311 -19.19 -15.36 -15.75
N TYR A 312 -18.92 -16.55 -16.27
CA TYR A 312 -17.60 -16.85 -16.88
C TYR A 312 -17.36 -16.06 -18.17
N GLU A 313 -18.34 -15.99 -19.06
CA GLU A 313 -18.17 -15.36 -20.39
C GLU A 313 -17.81 -13.87 -20.29
N LYS A 314 -18.55 -13.12 -19.51
CA LYS A 314 -18.27 -11.69 -19.29
C LYS A 314 -17.01 -11.47 -18.48
N SER A 315 -16.71 -12.33 -17.51
CA SER A 315 -15.46 -12.31 -16.76
C SER A 315 -14.24 -12.55 -17.68
N LYS A 316 -14.36 -13.49 -18.61
CA LYS A 316 -13.34 -13.73 -19.63
C LYS A 316 -13.16 -12.56 -20.59
N GLN A 317 -14.24 -11.86 -20.95
CA GLN A 317 -14.18 -10.65 -21.78
C GLN A 317 -13.37 -9.53 -21.08
N VAL A 318 -13.59 -9.33 -19.77
CA VAL A 318 -12.76 -8.41 -18.97
C VAL A 318 -11.30 -8.81 -19.03
N TYR A 319 -10.99 -10.10 -18.79
CA TYR A 319 -9.63 -10.61 -18.82
C TYR A 319 -8.97 -10.42 -20.19
N ASP A 320 -9.64 -10.83 -21.26
CA ASP A 320 -9.12 -10.73 -22.63
C ASP A 320 -8.87 -9.26 -23.04
N HIS A 321 -9.73 -8.35 -22.60
CA HIS A 321 -9.55 -6.91 -22.80
C HIS A 321 -8.30 -6.40 -22.07
N LEU A 322 -8.11 -6.77 -20.80
CA LEU A 322 -6.93 -6.38 -20.01
C LEU A 322 -5.63 -6.97 -20.58
N VAL A 323 -5.67 -8.16 -21.15
CA VAL A 323 -4.52 -8.76 -21.86
C VAL A 323 -4.27 -8.03 -23.19
N ALA A 324 -5.32 -7.73 -23.96
CA ALA A 324 -5.20 -7.04 -25.24
C ALA A 324 -4.66 -5.61 -25.09
N THR A 325 -5.00 -4.93 -24.01
CA THR A 325 -4.49 -3.59 -23.66
C THR A 325 -3.10 -3.62 -23.00
N GLY A 326 -2.51 -4.81 -22.79
CA GLY A 326 -1.21 -4.96 -22.14
C GLY A 326 -1.23 -4.66 -20.63
N MET A 327 -2.39 -4.52 -20.04
CA MET A 327 -2.58 -4.30 -18.60
C MET A 327 -2.37 -5.56 -17.78
N VAL A 328 -2.49 -6.72 -18.43
CA VAL A 328 -2.19 -8.04 -17.88
C VAL A 328 -1.22 -8.74 -18.84
N ASP A 329 -0.18 -9.37 -18.32
CA ASP A 329 0.76 -10.12 -19.16
C ASP A 329 0.17 -11.45 -19.67
N GLY A 330 0.88 -12.13 -20.60
CA GLY A 330 0.44 -13.41 -21.16
C GLY A 330 0.33 -14.58 -20.17
N LYS A 331 0.71 -14.36 -18.89
CA LYS A 331 0.59 -15.32 -17.79
C LYS A 331 -0.48 -14.89 -16.76
N GLY A 332 -1.18 -13.81 -17.03
CA GLY A 332 -2.20 -13.27 -16.15
C GLY A 332 -1.68 -12.31 -15.06
N ALA A 333 -0.38 -11.97 -15.06
CA ALA A 333 0.16 -11.08 -14.04
C ALA A 333 -0.30 -9.63 -14.26
N VAL A 334 -0.80 -9.02 -13.19
CA VAL A 334 -1.21 -7.60 -13.15
C VAL A 334 0.02 -6.71 -13.29
N THR A 335 -0.02 -5.80 -14.24
CA THR A 335 1.07 -4.83 -14.42
C THR A 335 0.95 -3.71 -13.38
N PRO A 336 2.05 -2.99 -13.05
CA PRO A 336 1.98 -1.82 -12.19
C PRO A 336 0.99 -0.76 -12.68
N GLU A 337 0.79 -0.68 -14.01
CA GLU A 337 -0.11 0.25 -14.67
C GLU A 337 -1.57 -0.08 -14.42
N LEU A 338 -1.93 -1.35 -14.55
CA LEU A 338 -3.28 -1.79 -14.23
C LEU A 338 -3.58 -1.55 -12.74
N LYS A 339 -2.59 -1.79 -11.88
CA LYS A 339 -2.74 -1.49 -10.45
C LYS A 339 -2.99 -0.01 -10.21
N ALA A 340 -2.16 0.88 -10.79
CA ALA A 340 -2.33 2.32 -10.67
C ALA A 340 -3.66 2.80 -11.27
N ALA A 341 -4.05 2.28 -12.44
CA ALA A 341 -5.33 2.61 -13.06
C ALA A 341 -6.52 2.19 -12.19
N ALA A 342 -6.45 1.02 -11.54
CA ALA A 342 -7.50 0.55 -10.64
C ALA A 342 -7.57 1.41 -9.36
N GLU A 343 -6.44 1.80 -8.79
CA GLU A 343 -6.37 2.68 -7.61
C GLU A 343 -6.91 4.10 -7.91
N GLU A 344 -6.80 4.55 -9.16
CA GLU A 344 -7.32 5.85 -9.61
C GLU A 344 -8.75 5.80 -10.18
N GLY A 345 -9.40 4.62 -10.21
CA GLY A 345 -10.72 4.45 -10.80
C GLY A 345 -10.74 4.63 -12.34
N LYS A 346 -9.63 4.34 -13.00
CA LYS A 346 -9.40 4.61 -14.44
C LYS A 346 -9.19 3.35 -15.28
N VAL A 347 -9.57 2.18 -14.78
CA VAL A 347 -9.52 0.96 -15.59
C VAL A 347 -10.51 1.10 -16.73
N GLU A 348 -10.03 0.96 -17.95
CA GLU A 348 -10.88 0.96 -19.13
C GLU A 348 -11.48 -0.44 -19.31
N LEU A 349 -12.79 -0.50 -19.42
CA LEU A 349 -13.54 -1.73 -19.68
C LEU A 349 -14.38 -1.54 -20.96
N PRO A 350 -14.77 -2.65 -21.62
CA PRO A 350 -15.77 -2.59 -22.67
C PRO A 350 -17.07 -1.94 -22.15
N ALA A 351 -17.74 -1.13 -22.98
CA ALA A 351 -18.92 -0.34 -22.60
C ALA A 351 -20.03 -1.17 -21.92
N GLU A 352 -20.23 -2.41 -22.36
CA GLU A 352 -21.20 -3.34 -21.76
C GLU A 352 -20.83 -3.76 -20.32
N LEU A 353 -19.56 -3.59 -19.93
CA LEU A 353 -19.01 -3.99 -18.64
C LEU A 353 -18.68 -2.78 -17.74
N GLU A 354 -18.92 -1.56 -18.22
CA GLU A 354 -18.72 -0.34 -17.44
C GLU A 354 -19.51 -0.33 -16.10
N PRO A 355 -20.75 -0.84 -16.04
CA PRO A 355 -21.47 -0.97 -14.75
C PRO A 355 -20.76 -1.86 -13.73
N ALA A 356 -19.84 -2.73 -14.19
CA ALA A 356 -19.04 -3.61 -13.32
C ALA A 356 -17.72 -3.00 -12.87
N LYS A 357 -17.33 -1.84 -13.40
CA LYS A 357 -16.01 -1.23 -13.28
C LYS A 357 -15.52 -1.14 -11.84
N GLU A 358 -16.30 -0.54 -10.96
CA GLU A 358 -15.92 -0.35 -9.55
C GLU A 358 -15.59 -1.68 -8.86
N GLN A 359 -16.39 -2.73 -9.09
CA GLN A 359 -16.15 -4.04 -8.52
C GLN A 359 -14.96 -4.76 -9.19
N VAL A 360 -14.76 -4.57 -10.49
CA VAL A 360 -13.61 -5.09 -11.23
C VAL A 360 -12.33 -4.44 -10.70
N GLU A 361 -12.30 -3.12 -10.55
CA GLU A 361 -11.18 -2.37 -9.97
C GLU A 361 -10.86 -2.84 -8.55
N ALA A 362 -11.87 -3.00 -7.70
CA ALA A 362 -11.71 -3.52 -6.34
C ALA A 362 -11.07 -4.92 -6.35
N ILE A 363 -11.46 -5.81 -7.27
CA ILE A 363 -10.87 -7.15 -7.41
C ILE A 363 -9.43 -7.06 -7.92
N ILE A 364 -9.14 -6.18 -8.88
CA ILE A 364 -7.77 -5.95 -9.39
C ILE A 364 -6.88 -5.46 -8.26
N ILE A 365 -7.31 -4.46 -7.50
CA ILE A 365 -6.59 -3.94 -6.33
C ILE A 365 -6.35 -5.07 -5.33
N HIS A 366 -7.39 -5.80 -4.98
CA HIS A 366 -7.29 -6.91 -4.02
C HIS A 366 -6.32 -8.00 -4.49
N LYS A 367 -6.35 -8.40 -5.76
CA LYS A 367 -5.46 -9.43 -6.30
C LYS A 367 -4.03 -8.94 -6.51
N SER A 368 -3.82 -7.66 -6.76
CA SER A 368 -2.48 -7.07 -6.93
C SER A 368 -1.76 -6.78 -5.61
N GLN A 369 -2.46 -6.87 -4.48
CA GLN A 369 -1.87 -6.66 -3.16
C GLN A 369 -1.10 -7.91 -2.73
N ARG A 370 0.24 -7.83 -2.75
CA ARG A 370 1.07 -8.77 -2.00
C ARG A 370 0.94 -8.44 -0.52
N VAL A 371 0.91 -9.48 0.32
CA VAL A 371 1.05 -9.29 1.76
C VAL A 371 2.41 -8.65 2.02
N GLN A 372 2.41 -7.37 2.41
CA GLN A 372 3.64 -6.67 2.77
C GLN A 372 3.96 -7.00 4.22
N ILE A 373 5.08 -7.67 4.42
CA ILE A 373 5.61 -7.94 5.75
C ILE A 373 6.60 -6.83 6.07
N ARG A 374 6.37 -6.11 7.16
CA ARG A 374 7.18 -4.98 7.62
C ARG A 374 7.74 -5.30 8.99
N ASP A 375 9.06 -5.20 9.13
CA ASP A 375 9.71 -5.30 10.43
C ASP A 375 9.69 -3.94 11.13
N LYS A 376 8.91 -3.84 12.20
CA LYS A 376 8.75 -2.60 12.97
C LYS A 376 10.04 -2.14 13.67
N ALA A 377 11.00 -3.05 13.87
CA ALA A 377 12.32 -2.68 14.38
C ALA A 377 13.13 -1.86 13.36
N LYS A 378 12.80 -1.98 12.07
CA LYS A 378 13.40 -1.22 10.97
C LYS A 378 12.60 0.04 10.59
N GLU A 379 11.53 0.34 11.32
CA GLU A 379 10.74 1.55 11.13
C GLU A 379 11.57 2.79 11.47
N VAL A 380 11.62 3.75 10.56
CA VAL A 380 12.33 5.01 10.72
C VAL A 380 11.43 6.19 10.39
N SER A 381 11.60 7.29 11.12
CA SER A 381 10.94 8.55 10.81
C SER A 381 11.78 9.33 9.81
N VAL A 382 11.16 9.77 8.72
CA VAL A 382 11.82 10.58 7.70
C VAL A 382 11.62 12.04 8.02
N GLU A 383 12.72 12.75 8.25
CA GLU A 383 12.70 14.16 8.67
C GLU A 383 13.63 15.00 7.78
N LEU A 384 13.26 16.27 7.61
CA LEU A 384 14.12 17.25 6.96
C LEU A 384 15.39 17.54 7.79
N GLN A 385 16.51 17.59 7.14
CA GLN A 385 17.78 17.99 7.73
C GLN A 385 17.93 19.51 7.69
N LYS A 386 17.88 20.15 8.86
CA LYS A 386 17.90 21.61 8.99
C LYS A 386 19.17 22.23 8.40
N ASP A 387 20.30 21.58 8.59
CA ASP A 387 21.59 22.09 8.09
C ASP A 387 21.60 22.11 6.55
N VAL A 388 21.02 21.10 5.90
CA VAL A 388 20.89 21.05 4.44
C VAL A 388 19.86 22.06 3.94
N THR A 389 18.75 22.27 4.67
CA THR A 389 17.77 23.30 4.27
C THR A 389 18.33 24.74 4.34
N LEU A 390 19.34 24.97 5.15
CA LEU A 390 20.05 26.26 5.26
C LEU A 390 21.25 26.36 4.32
N ASP A 391 21.64 25.28 3.65
CA ASP A 391 22.76 25.28 2.73
C ASP A 391 22.47 26.19 1.52
N PRO A 392 23.43 27.09 1.16
CA PRO A 392 23.21 28.01 0.04
C PRO A 392 23.01 27.32 -1.32
N ALA A 393 23.55 26.13 -1.52
CA ALA A 393 23.32 25.36 -2.74
C ALA A 393 21.88 24.84 -2.81
N PHE A 394 21.37 24.32 -1.67
CA PHE A 394 19.97 23.88 -1.60
C PHE A 394 19.00 25.07 -1.75
N GLN A 395 19.25 26.18 -1.09
CA GLN A 395 18.39 27.36 -1.21
C GLN A 395 18.32 27.89 -2.64
N ALA A 396 19.46 27.93 -3.32
CA ALA A 396 19.51 28.35 -4.72
C ALA A 396 18.78 27.37 -5.66
N LEU A 397 18.82 26.06 -5.40
CA LEU A 397 18.03 25.05 -6.09
C LEU A 397 16.53 25.24 -5.80
N TRP A 398 16.17 25.37 -4.51
CA TRP A 398 14.78 25.52 -4.09
C TRP A 398 14.12 26.77 -4.69
N ASP A 399 14.80 27.90 -4.66
CA ASP A 399 14.27 29.15 -5.26
C ASP A 399 13.98 29.02 -6.76
N ARG A 400 14.67 28.14 -7.46
CA ARG A 400 14.39 27.84 -8.86
C ARG A 400 13.15 26.93 -9.01
N ILE A 401 13.13 25.79 -8.28
CA ILE A 401 12.11 24.75 -8.52
C ILE A 401 10.79 24.98 -7.78
N ARG A 402 10.73 25.83 -6.75
CA ARG A 402 9.52 26.10 -5.98
C ARG A 402 8.43 26.86 -6.73
N GLN A 403 8.76 27.42 -7.90
CA GLN A 403 7.83 28.14 -8.74
C GLN A 403 6.81 27.19 -9.36
N ARG A 404 5.54 27.58 -9.30
CA ARG A 404 4.44 26.81 -9.89
C ARG A 404 3.97 27.45 -11.19
N THR A 405 3.45 26.60 -12.07
CA THR A 405 2.82 27.03 -13.31
C THR A 405 1.45 26.42 -13.47
N ARG A 406 0.64 27.04 -14.32
CA ARG A 406 -0.61 26.47 -14.81
C ARG A 406 -0.48 26.26 -16.31
N PHE A 407 -0.94 25.10 -16.79
CA PHE A 407 -0.94 24.85 -18.22
C PHE A 407 -2.18 25.41 -18.92
N GLN A 408 -2.01 25.79 -20.17
CA GLN A 408 -3.06 26.11 -21.12
C GLN A 408 -2.82 25.24 -22.35
N VAL A 409 -3.90 24.68 -22.89
CA VAL A 409 -3.83 23.82 -24.08
C VAL A 409 -4.56 24.50 -25.22
N GLU A 410 -3.85 24.68 -26.32
CA GLU A 410 -4.42 25.10 -27.60
C GLU A 410 -4.35 23.94 -28.57
N VAL A 411 -5.50 23.30 -28.86
CA VAL A 411 -5.59 22.24 -29.85
C VAL A 411 -6.27 22.76 -31.08
N ASP A 412 -5.58 22.68 -32.21
CA ASP A 412 -6.13 22.96 -33.52
C ASP A 412 -7.03 21.78 -33.95
N SER A 413 -8.34 22.00 -33.95
CA SER A 413 -9.33 21.00 -34.33
C SER A 413 -9.16 20.49 -35.76
N GLY A 414 -8.66 21.33 -36.68
CA GLY A 414 -8.40 20.92 -38.05
C GLY A 414 -7.28 19.92 -38.16
N LYS A 415 -6.15 20.18 -37.46
CA LYS A 415 -5.02 19.23 -37.36
C LYS A 415 -5.40 17.95 -36.63
N LEU A 416 -6.24 18.06 -35.58
CA LEU A 416 -6.74 16.89 -34.88
C LEU A 416 -7.50 15.97 -35.83
N ILE A 417 -8.41 16.50 -36.63
CA ILE A 417 -9.18 15.71 -37.59
C ILE A 417 -8.27 15.09 -38.65
N GLU A 418 -7.37 15.87 -39.25
CA GLU A 418 -6.43 15.40 -40.27
C GLU A 418 -5.56 14.24 -39.79
N HIS A 419 -4.88 14.44 -38.67
CA HIS A 419 -3.98 13.38 -38.09
C HIS A 419 -4.77 12.18 -37.56
N ALA A 420 -5.99 12.37 -37.04
CA ALA A 420 -6.85 11.29 -36.62
C ALA A 420 -7.30 10.41 -37.79
N ILE A 421 -7.66 11.04 -38.95
CA ILE A 421 -7.98 10.31 -40.17
C ILE A 421 -6.79 9.45 -40.62
N GLU A 422 -5.59 10.05 -40.71
CA GLU A 422 -4.37 9.32 -41.06
C GLU A 422 -4.09 8.13 -40.11
N ALA A 423 -4.25 8.35 -38.80
CA ALA A 423 -4.03 7.33 -37.80
C ALA A 423 -5.06 6.19 -37.86
N VAL A 424 -6.32 6.50 -38.15
CA VAL A 424 -7.40 5.52 -38.36
C VAL A 424 -7.15 4.72 -39.65
N ASP A 425 -6.78 5.38 -40.72
CA ASP A 425 -6.45 4.71 -42.00
C ASP A 425 -5.24 3.75 -41.84
N GLY A 426 -4.30 4.05 -40.95
CA GLY A 426 -3.16 3.26 -40.62
C GLY A 426 -3.40 2.17 -39.55
N MET A 427 -4.62 1.97 -39.03
CA MET A 427 -4.91 0.95 -38.01
C MET A 427 -4.87 -0.47 -38.62
N LEU A 428 -4.78 -1.50 -37.75
CA LEU A 428 -4.85 -2.88 -38.18
C LEU A 428 -6.24 -3.19 -38.78
N ALA A 429 -6.27 -4.04 -39.81
CA ALA A 429 -7.53 -4.43 -40.45
C ALA A 429 -8.42 -5.18 -39.46
N VAL A 430 -9.68 -4.74 -39.34
CA VAL A 430 -10.69 -5.40 -38.54
C VAL A 430 -11.03 -6.74 -39.19
N ARG A 431 -10.92 -7.81 -38.43
CA ARG A 431 -11.22 -9.17 -38.89
C ARG A 431 -12.55 -9.63 -38.31
N PRO A 432 -13.28 -10.48 -39.04
CA PRO A 432 -14.49 -11.08 -38.48
C PRO A 432 -14.20 -11.80 -37.16
N PRO A 433 -15.12 -11.73 -36.18
CA PRO A 433 -14.94 -12.39 -34.90
C PRO A 433 -14.80 -13.91 -35.09
N GLN A 434 -13.89 -14.51 -34.33
CA GLN A 434 -13.68 -15.96 -34.32
C GLN A 434 -14.37 -16.53 -33.08
N VAL A 435 -15.27 -17.49 -33.28
CA VAL A 435 -15.87 -18.26 -32.19
C VAL A 435 -15.06 -19.53 -31.97
N THR A 436 -14.44 -19.63 -30.81
CA THR A 436 -13.74 -20.87 -30.39
C THR A 436 -14.71 -21.68 -29.54
N SER A 437 -14.99 -22.91 -29.99
CA SER A 437 -15.81 -23.87 -29.23
C SER A 437 -14.90 -24.95 -28.66
N GLU A 438 -14.85 -25.05 -27.34
CA GLU A 438 -14.13 -26.12 -26.64
C GLU A 438 -15.16 -27.14 -26.11
N ARG A 439 -14.89 -28.42 -26.41
CA ARG A 439 -15.65 -29.52 -25.81
C ARG A 439 -14.81 -30.13 -24.71
N ALA A 440 -15.39 -30.20 -23.51
CA ALA A 440 -14.79 -30.91 -22.39
C ALA A 440 -15.70 -32.08 -21.96
N SER A 441 -15.11 -33.22 -21.65
CA SER A 441 -15.78 -34.28 -20.94
C SER A 441 -15.59 -34.07 -19.44
N LEU A 442 -16.68 -34.09 -18.68
CA LEU A 442 -16.66 -34.04 -17.23
C LEU A 442 -16.57 -35.46 -16.68
N GLY A 443 -15.49 -35.77 -16.00
CA GLY A 443 -15.34 -36.96 -15.17
C GLY A 443 -15.67 -36.64 -13.73
N ILE A 444 -16.49 -37.46 -13.09
CA ILE A 444 -16.79 -37.37 -11.67
C ILE A 444 -16.32 -38.67 -11.03
N ASP A 445 -15.32 -38.57 -10.17
CA ASP A 445 -14.80 -39.69 -9.38
C ASP A 445 -14.72 -39.34 -7.89
N ASP A 446 -14.26 -40.28 -7.07
CA ASP A 446 -14.14 -40.12 -5.62
C ASP A 446 -13.15 -39.01 -5.20
N ALA A 447 -12.33 -38.49 -6.12
CA ALA A 447 -11.38 -37.39 -5.89
C ALA A 447 -11.95 -36.02 -6.29
N GLY A 448 -13.13 -35.96 -6.91
CA GLY A 448 -13.81 -34.73 -7.32
C GLY A 448 -14.27 -34.70 -8.77
N VAL A 449 -14.47 -33.48 -9.29
CA VAL A 449 -14.88 -33.25 -10.69
C VAL A 449 -13.64 -32.85 -11.49
N SER A 450 -13.29 -33.65 -12.50
CA SER A 450 -12.25 -33.35 -13.48
C SER A 450 -12.86 -33.00 -14.84
N ALA A 451 -12.29 -32.00 -15.52
CA ALA A 451 -12.66 -31.65 -16.88
C ALA A 451 -11.48 -31.89 -17.82
N GLU A 452 -11.64 -32.81 -18.78
CA GLU A 452 -10.64 -33.02 -19.83
C GLU A 452 -11.17 -32.42 -21.14
N GLY A 453 -10.39 -31.49 -21.73
CA GLY A 453 -10.68 -30.92 -23.04
C GLY A 453 -10.58 -32.00 -24.15
N THR A 454 -11.69 -32.28 -24.82
CA THR A 454 -11.78 -33.33 -25.86
C THR A 454 -11.67 -32.79 -27.28
N GLY A 455 -11.58 -31.47 -27.47
CA GLY A 455 -11.35 -30.84 -28.77
C GLY A 455 -11.71 -29.37 -28.81
N THR A 456 -10.86 -28.61 -29.48
CA THR A 456 -11.06 -27.21 -29.80
C THR A 456 -11.41 -27.06 -31.27
N SER A 457 -12.53 -26.37 -31.56
CA SER A 457 -12.85 -26.00 -32.94
C SER A 457 -12.99 -24.47 -33.02
N VAL A 458 -12.25 -23.89 -33.98
CA VAL A 458 -12.34 -22.44 -34.26
C VAL A 458 -13.23 -22.27 -35.50
N VAL A 459 -14.33 -21.56 -35.35
CA VAL A 459 -15.22 -21.21 -36.46
C VAL A 459 -15.11 -19.72 -36.71
N SER A 460 -14.57 -19.33 -37.84
CA SER A 460 -14.68 -17.92 -38.27
C SER A 460 -16.11 -17.67 -38.73
N VAL A 461 -16.76 -16.66 -38.13
CA VAL A 461 -18.07 -16.23 -38.56
C VAL A 461 -17.90 -15.47 -39.88
N SER A 462 -18.00 -16.18 -40.98
CA SER A 462 -17.95 -15.59 -42.33
C SER A 462 -19.35 -15.10 -42.71
N GLY A 463 -19.54 -13.81 -42.69
CA GLY A 463 -20.77 -13.14 -43.15
C GLY A 463 -21.05 -11.91 -42.32
N LYS A 464 -21.75 -10.93 -42.90
CA LYS A 464 -22.28 -9.78 -42.17
C LYS A 464 -23.23 -10.30 -41.11
N VAL A 465 -22.79 -10.31 -39.85
CA VAL A 465 -23.66 -10.59 -38.72
C VAL A 465 -24.64 -9.44 -38.65
N LYS A 466 -25.93 -9.72 -38.61
CA LYS A 466 -26.94 -8.69 -38.33
C LYS A 466 -26.86 -8.34 -36.86
N TYR A 467 -26.05 -7.37 -36.54
CA TYR A 467 -26.12 -6.70 -35.22
C TYR A 467 -27.09 -5.53 -35.32
N ASP A 468 -27.74 -5.19 -34.24
CA ASP A 468 -28.18 -3.80 -34.06
C ASP A 468 -26.90 -3.00 -33.87
N LEU A 469 -26.51 -2.28 -34.91
CA LEU A 469 -25.26 -1.50 -34.94
C LEU A 469 -25.35 -0.39 -33.87
N PRO A 470 -24.40 -0.23 -32.97
CA PRO A 470 -24.37 0.88 -32.03
C PRO A 470 -24.20 2.23 -32.80
N ASP A 471 -24.54 3.33 -32.13
CA ASP A 471 -24.24 4.67 -32.66
C ASP A 471 -22.71 4.94 -32.52
N PRO A 472 -21.92 4.86 -33.61
CA PRO A 472 -20.47 4.99 -33.52
C PRO A 472 -20.02 6.36 -33.00
N ILE A 473 -20.85 7.39 -33.20
CA ILE A 473 -20.53 8.75 -32.76
C ILE A 473 -20.76 8.85 -31.22
N ALA A 474 -21.81 8.23 -30.71
CA ALA A 474 -22.07 8.23 -29.27
C ALA A 474 -20.98 7.47 -28.51
N GLU A 475 -20.68 6.25 -28.95
CA GLU A 475 -19.65 5.39 -28.34
C GLU A 475 -18.25 6.07 -28.33
N LEU A 476 -17.86 6.62 -29.47
CA LEU A 476 -16.59 7.33 -29.57
C LEU A 476 -16.59 8.64 -28.78
N GLN A 477 -17.72 9.33 -28.63
CA GLN A 477 -17.80 10.57 -27.84
C GLN A 477 -17.45 10.28 -26.37
N ASP A 478 -17.97 9.21 -25.82
CA ASP A 478 -17.71 8.81 -24.45
C ASP A 478 -16.25 8.32 -24.28
N ALA A 479 -15.73 7.58 -25.26
CA ALA A 479 -14.37 7.05 -25.22
C ALA A 479 -13.27 8.12 -25.39
N VAL A 480 -13.51 9.17 -26.23
CA VAL A 480 -12.46 10.13 -26.58
C VAL A 480 -12.70 11.55 -26.07
N GLY A 481 -13.90 11.87 -25.57
CA GLY A 481 -14.25 13.18 -25.02
C GLY A 481 -14.20 14.30 -26.04
N LEU A 482 -14.50 14.03 -27.33
CA LEU A 482 -14.57 15.01 -28.42
C LEU A 482 -16.02 15.38 -28.80
N THR A 483 -16.20 16.47 -29.49
CA THR A 483 -17.54 16.86 -29.97
C THR A 483 -18.04 15.91 -31.06
N ARG A 484 -19.36 15.68 -31.12
CA ARG A 484 -20.01 14.88 -32.18
C ARG A 484 -19.59 15.31 -33.60
N GLY A 485 -19.44 16.65 -33.83
CA GLY A 485 -19.01 17.19 -35.11
C GLY A 485 -17.60 16.78 -35.50
N THR A 486 -16.65 16.76 -34.53
CA THR A 486 -15.28 16.35 -34.74
C THR A 486 -15.21 14.85 -35.05
N ILE A 487 -15.90 14.02 -34.27
CA ILE A 487 -15.95 12.56 -34.47
C ILE A 487 -16.56 12.22 -35.82
N LYS A 488 -17.67 12.87 -36.15
CA LYS A 488 -18.31 12.71 -37.47
C LYS A 488 -17.34 13.02 -38.62
N ALA A 489 -16.61 14.15 -38.53
CA ALA A 489 -15.65 14.55 -39.57
C ALA A 489 -14.50 13.51 -39.71
N ILE A 490 -14.03 12.91 -38.59
CA ILE A 490 -13.03 11.85 -38.64
C ILE A 490 -13.57 10.60 -39.32
N LEU A 491 -14.76 10.13 -38.91
CA LEU A 491 -15.38 8.93 -39.48
C LEU A 491 -15.74 9.06 -40.93
N GLU A 492 -16.23 10.26 -41.39
CA GLU A 492 -16.54 10.53 -42.79
C GLU A 492 -15.26 10.70 -43.62
N GLY A 493 -14.17 11.15 -43.01
CA GLY A 493 -12.90 11.35 -43.69
C GLY A 493 -12.05 10.10 -43.86
N CYS A 494 -12.22 9.10 -42.98
CA CYS A 494 -11.43 7.88 -43.04
C CYS A 494 -11.92 6.94 -44.16
N SER A 495 -10.98 6.14 -44.71
CA SER A 495 -11.27 5.19 -45.78
C SER A 495 -11.77 3.84 -45.31
N ARG A 496 -11.92 3.64 -43.99
CA ARG A 496 -12.10 2.34 -43.35
C ARG A 496 -13.45 2.17 -42.65
N LEU A 497 -14.38 3.06 -42.83
CA LEU A 497 -15.67 3.05 -42.15
C LEU A 497 -16.50 1.79 -42.42
N ASP A 498 -16.31 1.15 -43.58
CA ASP A 498 -16.95 -0.12 -43.94
C ASP A 498 -16.52 -1.31 -43.04
N GLU A 499 -15.39 -1.20 -42.37
CA GLU A 499 -14.93 -2.22 -41.40
C GLU A 499 -15.75 -2.20 -40.10
N PHE A 500 -16.49 -1.11 -39.83
CA PHE A 500 -17.42 -1.02 -38.72
C PHE A 500 -18.50 -2.11 -38.76
N GLU A 501 -18.97 -2.48 -39.93
CA GLU A 501 -19.96 -3.54 -40.11
C GLU A 501 -19.37 -4.99 -39.90
N ILE A 502 -18.03 -5.14 -39.92
CA ILE A 502 -17.37 -6.44 -39.76
C ILE A 502 -17.34 -6.82 -38.28
N ASP A 503 -16.87 -5.93 -37.42
CA ASP A 503 -16.82 -6.07 -35.96
C ASP A 503 -16.87 -4.66 -35.33
N PRO A 504 -18.08 -4.17 -34.96
CA PRO A 504 -18.24 -2.83 -34.42
C PRO A 504 -17.42 -2.56 -33.16
N ALA A 505 -17.31 -3.53 -32.23
CA ALA A 505 -16.59 -3.36 -30.99
C ALA A 505 -15.08 -3.20 -31.24
N THR A 506 -14.48 -4.08 -32.03
CA THR A 506 -13.05 -3.98 -32.38
C THR A 506 -12.76 -2.72 -33.18
N PHE A 507 -13.65 -2.31 -34.09
CA PHE A 507 -13.49 -1.07 -34.88
C PHE A 507 -13.47 0.15 -33.97
N LEU A 508 -14.50 0.29 -33.09
CA LEU A 508 -14.63 1.45 -32.20
C LEU A 508 -13.47 1.53 -31.21
N ALA A 509 -13.03 0.41 -30.66
CA ALA A 509 -11.87 0.37 -29.76
C ALA A 509 -10.61 0.87 -30.46
N GLN A 510 -10.30 0.36 -31.68
CA GLN A 510 -9.12 0.78 -32.43
C GLN A 510 -9.19 2.25 -32.85
N VAL A 511 -10.35 2.72 -33.31
CA VAL A 511 -10.55 4.13 -33.68
C VAL A 511 -10.41 5.04 -32.47
N GLY A 512 -11.02 4.69 -31.35
CA GLY A 512 -10.91 5.42 -30.09
C GLY A 512 -9.46 5.55 -29.61
N ASP A 513 -8.71 4.45 -29.63
CA ASP A 513 -7.27 4.44 -29.29
C ASP A 513 -6.45 5.35 -30.20
N LYS A 514 -6.71 5.31 -31.53
CA LYS A 514 -6.00 6.15 -32.49
C LYS A 514 -6.30 7.63 -32.29
N ILE A 515 -7.57 7.98 -32.10
CA ILE A 515 -7.98 9.36 -31.81
C ILE A 515 -7.36 9.85 -30.51
N ASN A 516 -7.40 9.05 -29.44
CA ASN A 516 -6.81 9.42 -28.15
C ASN A 516 -5.29 9.63 -28.23
N ARG A 517 -4.56 8.78 -28.96
CA ARG A 517 -3.12 8.99 -29.22
C ARG A 517 -2.85 10.31 -29.91
N VAL A 518 -3.51 10.58 -31.04
CA VAL A 518 -3.36 11.82 -31.80
C VAL A 518 -3.73 13.04 -30.95
N LYS A 519 -4.85 12.97 -30.22
CA LYS A 519 -5.27 14.01 -29.28
C LYS A 519 -4.19 14.29 -28.22
N ASN A 520 -3.65 13.26 -27.61
CA ASN A 520 -2.62 13.39 -26.56
C ASN A 520 -1.32 13.98 -27.13
N ASP A 521 -0.90 13.56 -28.33
CA ASP A 521 0.28 14.10 -28.99
C ASP A 521 0.11 15.59 -29.34
N LEU A 522 -1.06 15.99 -29.84
CA LEU A 522 -1.35 17.39 -30.13
C LEU A 522 -1.49 18.25 -28.87
N ILE A 523 -2.05 17.69 -27.79
CA ILE A 523 -2.08 18.32 -26.47
C ILE A 523 -0.64 18.56 -25.99
N ALA A 524 0.20 17.55 -26.07
CA ALA A 524 1.61 17.66 -25.67
C ALA A 524 2.39 18.69 -26.50
N GLN A 525 2.09 18.83 -27.78
CA GLN A 525 2.68 19.87 -28.66
C GLN A 525 2.12 21.26 -28.39
N GLY A 526 0.82 21.38 -28.18
CA GLY A 526 0.10 22.65 -28.00
C GLY A 526 0.07 23.19 -26.57
N ILE A 527 0.63 22.46 -25.61
CA ILE A 527 0.64 22.88 -24.21
C ILE A 527 1.61 24.04 -23.98
N LYS A 528 1.15 25.06 -23.30
CA LYS A 528 1.94 26.22 -22.84
C LYS A 528 1.77 26.32 -21.31
N TYR A 529 2.86 26.64 -20.63
CA TYR A 529 2.85 26.88 -19.20
C TYR A 529 2.97 28.38 -18.91
N VAL A 530 2.17 28.85 -17.95
CA VAL A 530 2.18 30.23 -17.47
C VAL A 530 2.54 30.20 -15.98
N ARG A 531 3.51 31.02 -15.57
CA ARG A 531 3.93 31.15 -14.16
C ARG A 531 2.77 31.64 -13.32
N LEU A 532 2.64 31.06 -12.14
CA LEU A 532 1.71 31.52 -11.10
C LEU A 532 2.36 32.62 -10.25
N PRO A 533 1.55 33.47 -9.59
CA PRO A 533 2.03 34.47 -8.64
C PRO A 533 2.80 33.79 -7.48
N GLU A 534 3.65 34.57 -6.80
CA GLU A 534 4.55 34.06 -5.76
C GLU A 534 3.82 33.47 -4.54
N ASP A 535 2.61 33.96 -4.25
CA ASP A 535 1.76 33.44 -3.17
C ASP A 535 1.17 32.05 -3.45
N GLU A 536 1.24 31.58 -4.70
CA GLU A 536 0.84 30.22 -5.11
C GLU A 536 2.05 29.25 -5.25
N TRP A 537 3.27 29.67 -4.98
CA TRP A 537 4.47 28.84 -5.08
C TRP A 537 4.57 27.83 -3.94
N TYR A 538 5.37 26.79 -4.14
CA TYR A 538 5.69 25.85 -3.09
C TYR A 538 6.43 26.52 -1.93
N THR A 539 6.12 26.09 -0.72
CA THR A 539 6.77 26.54 0.51
C THR A 539 7.65 25.43 1.07
N MET A 540 8.53 25.75 2.02
CA MET A 540 9.32 24.74 2.71
C MET A 540 8.47 23.70 3.45
N ARG A 541 7.23 24.01 3.79
CA ARG A 541 6.29 23.06 4.41
C ARG A 541 5.86 21.96 3.45
N ASP A 542 5.83 22.23 2.15
CA ASP A 542 5.48 21.24 1.13
C ASP A 542 6.58 20.18 0.95
N LEU A 543 7.80 20.44 1.46
CA LEU A 543 8.89 19.49 1.56
C LEU A 543 8.85 18.66 2.84
N GLU A 544 8.15 19.14 3.90
CA GLU A 544 8.02 18.38 5.12
C GLU A 544 7.19 17.11 4.82
N LEU A 545 7.84 15.97 4.93
CA LEU A 545 7.17 14.67 4.98
C LEU A 545 6.61 14.51 6.40
N ASP A 546 5.44 15.14 6.65
CA ASP A 546 4.81 15.14 7.96
C ASP A 546 4.66 13.70 8.48
N ASP A 547 5.51 13.31 9.44
CA ASP A 547 5.51 12.03 10.14
C ASP A 547 5.53 10.78 9.20
N TYR A 548 6.19 10.90 8.03
CA TYR A 548 6.33 9.78 7.13
C TYR A 548 7.24 8.71 7.74
N THR A 549 6.70 7.52 7.92
CA THR A 549 7.47 6.37 8.38
C THR A 549 7.85 5.49 7.21
N ALA A 550 9.10 5.04 7.21
CA ALA A 550 9.64 4.14 6.21
C ALA A 550 10.39 2.99 6.89
N TYR A 551 10.80 1.99 6.13
CA TYR A 551 11.43 0.80 6.66
C TYR A 551 12.80 0.58 6.04
N LEU A 552 13.86 0.60 6.85
CA LEU A 552 15.24 0.41 6.42
C LEU A 552 15.40 -0.92 5.65
N GLY A 553 16.07 -0.85 4.51
CA GLY A 553 16.32 -2.00 3.65
C GLY A 553 15.12 -2.48 2.84
N GLN A 554 13.91 -1.96 3.07
CA GLN A 554 12.71 -2.25 2.28
C GLN A 554 12.35 -1.12 1.33
N ASN A 555 12.07 0.08 1.87
CA ASN A 555 11.75 1.27 1.09
C ASN A 555 12.46 2.53 1.60
N ALA A 556 13.41 2.39 2.52
CA ALA A 556 14.25 3.46 3.02
C ALA A 556 15.73 3.06 3.04
N TRP A 557 16.57 4.02 2.77
CA TRP A 557 18.02 3.91 2.85
C TRP A 557 18.60 5.12 3.57
N LYS A 558 19.62 4.90 4.40
CA LYS A 558 20.30 5.96 5.12
C LYS A 558 21.52 6.42 4.31
N PRO A 559 21.61 7.70 3.91
CA PRO A 559 22.78 8.24 3.26
C PRO A 559 24.03 8.17 4.16
N ASP A 560 25.17 7.85 3.56
CA ASP A 560 26.46 7.86 4.26
C ASP A 560 26.90 9.31 4.56
N MET A 561 26.67 10.22 3.59
CA MET A 561 26.93 11.65 3.68
C MET A 561 25.65 12.43 4.04
N THR A 562 25.26 12.37 5.31
CA THR A 562 24.02 13.03 5.77
C THR A 562 23.99 14.54 5.52
N SER A 563 25.14 15.19 5.34
CA SER A 563 25.23 16.62 5.01
C SER A 563 24.79 16.99 3.59
N LYS A 564 24.63 16.02 2.69
CA LYS A 564 24.21 16.26 1.30
C LYS A 564 22.74 15.99 1.07
N SER A 565 22.14 15.04 1.80
CA SER A 565 20.75 14.65 1.62
C SER A 565 19.80 15.59 2.34
N LEU A 566 18.75 16.04 1.66
CA LEU A 566 17.71 16.87 2.28
C LEU A 566 16.98 16.15 3.42
N TYR A 567 16.87 14.83 3.36
CA TYR A 567 16.23 14.00 4.37
C TYR A 567 17.24 13.10 5.08
N ASN A 568 16.99 12.80 6.35
CA ASN A 568 17.80 11.85 7.14
C ASN A 568 17.78 10.43 6.58
N TYR A 569 16.71 10.05 5.86
CA TYR A 569 16.56 8.81 5.11
C TYR A 569 16.00 9.10 3.73
N VAL A 570 16.49 8.42 2.72
CA VAL A 570 15.95 8.47 1.35
C VAL A 570 14.91 7.38 1.18
N VAL A 571 13.70 7.78 0.84
CA VAL A 571 12.60 6.86 0.52
C VAL A 571 12.62 6.54 -0.97
N TYR A 572 12.45 5.27 -1.33
CA TYR A 572 12.47 4.81 -2.70
C TYR A 572 11.38 3.76 -2.96
N ASP A 573 10.83 3.77 -4.17
CA ASP A 573 9.87 2.76 -4.64
C ASP A 573 10.58 1.59 -5.35
N SER A 574 11.77 1.85 -5.89
CA SER A 574 12.57 0.90 -6.67
C SER A 574 14.00 0.80 -6.15
N ALA A 575 14.37 -0.35 -5.61
CA ALA A 575 15.72 -0.61 -5.13
C ALA A 575 16.77 -0.64 -6.28
N GLY A 576 16.40 -1.15 -7.45
CA GLY A 576 17.31 -1.27 -8.59
C GLY A 576 17.56 0.01 -9.38
N VAL A 577 16.68 1.00 -9.28
CA VAL A 577 16.77 2.25 -10.03
C VAL A 577 16.96 3.43 -9.08
N GLU A 578 15.95 3.75 -8.27
CA GLU A 578 15.98 4.96 -7.43
C GLU A 578 17.00 4.88 -6.30
N ARG A 579 17.07 3.76 -5.58
CA ARG A 579 18.07 3.59 -4.54
C ARG A 579 19.49 3.66 -5.10
N SER A 580 19.75 2.96 -6.22
CA SER A 580 21.07 2.98 -6.86
C SER A 580 21.45 4.39 -7.34
N PHE A 581 20.46 5.18 -7.79
CA PHE A 581 20.67 6.57 -8.17
C PHE A 581 21.03 7.44 -6.96
N ALA A 582 20.30 7.28 -5.84
CA ALA A 582 20.59 7.99 -4.58
C ALA A 582 21.97 7.66 -4.01
N GLU A 583 22.36 6.38 -4.01
CA GLU A 583 23.68 5.93 -3.56
C GLU A 583 24.80 6.51 -4.42
N ALA A 584 24.56 6.68 -5.73
CA ALA A 584 25.53 7.31 -6.62
C ALA A 584 25.65 8.81 -6.36
N LEU A 585 24.52 9.53 -6.13
CA LEU A 585 24.54 10.95 -5.74
C LEU A 585 25.29 11.17 -4.42
N ASP A 586 25.08 10.31 -3.44
CA ASP A 586 25.71 10.42 -2.12
C ASP A 586 27.23 10.23 -2.18
N LYS A 587 27.72 9.30 -3.01
CA LYS A 587 29.14 8.97 -3.17
C LYS A 587 29.90 9.97 -4.04
N GLN A 588 29.23 10.72 -4.91
CA GLN A 588 29.88 11.65 -5.82
C GLN A 588 30.31 12.93 -5.07
N GLU A 589 31.60 13.25 -5.05
CA GLU A 589 32.15 14.40 -4.31
C GLU A 589 31.60 15.73 -4.81
N GLU A 590 31.40 15.86 -6.11
CA GLU A 590 30.90 17.06 -6.77
C GLU A 590 29.41 17.31 -6.55
N VAL A 591 28.65 16.36 -6.03
CA VAL A 591 27.28 16.60 -5.60
C VAL A 591 27.27 17.30 -4.25
N LEU A 592 26.79 18.54 -4.24
CA LEU A 592 26.72 19.38 -3.05
C LEU A 592 25.52 19.03 -2.17
N VAL A 593 24.34 18.94 -2.78
CA VAL A 593 23.10 18.59 -2.11
C VAL A 593 22.19 17.81 -3.07
N PHE A 594 21.37 16.92 -2.52
CA PHE A 594 20.34 16.22 -3.28
C PHE A 594 19.08 15.96 -2.44
N ALA A 595 17.95 15.82 -3.12
CA ALA A 595 16.66 15.54 -2.53
C ALA A 595 15.85 14.58 -3.41
N LYS A 596 15.22 13.56 -2.82
CA LYS A 596 14.06 12.90 -3.42
C LYS A 596 12.88 13.84 -3.24
N LEU A 597 12.25 14.25 -4.34
CA LEU A 597 11.13 15.20 -4.29
C LEU A 597 9.88 14.51 -3.71
N PRO A 598 9.22 15.11 -2.71
CA PRO A 598 8.04 14.54 -2.07
C PRO A 598 6.85 14.54 -3.02
N SER A 599 5.87 13.68 -2.77
CA SER A 599 4.63 13.58 -3.56
C SER A 599 3.80 14.87 -3.58
N ALA A 600 4.04 15.80 -2.66
CA ALA A 600 3.44 17.15 -2.66
C ALA A 600 3.98 18.02 -3.78
N PHE A 601 5.21 17.79 -4.25
CA PHE A 601 5.79 18.52 -5.38
C PHE A 601 5.23 17.97 -6.69
N LYS A 602 4.27 18.68 -7.29
CA LYS A 602 3.51 18.20 -8.46
C LYS A 602 3.51 19.23 -9.57
N ILE A 603 3.78 18.79 -10.77
CA ILE A 603 3.59 19.57 -12.00
C ILE A 603 2.25 19.15 -12.60
N ASP A 604 1.33 20.10 -12.80
CA ASP A 604 0.04 19.81 -13.39
C ASP A 604 0.19 19.52 -14.89
N THR A 605 -0.39 18.41 -15.35
CA THR A 605 -0.40 18.03 -16.77
C THR A 605 -1.81 17.65 -17.20
N PRO A 606 -2.14 17.67 -18.49
CA PRO A 606 -3.43 17.23 -18.99
C PRO A 606 -3.77 15.76 -18.70
N LEU A 607 -2.76 14.95 -18.42
CA LEU A 607 -2.88 13.53 -18.04
C LEU A 607 -2.76 13.30 -16.52
N GLY A 608 -3.10 14.30 -15.71
CA GLY A 608 -2.97 14.28 -14.27
C GLY A 608 -1.63 14.82 -13.79
N SER A 609 -1.42 14.85 -12.47
CA SER A 609 -0.21 15.38 -11.86
C SER A 609 1.02 14.53 -12.18
N TYR A 610 2.17 15.18 -12.28
CA TYR A 610 3.47 14.55 -12.47
C TYR A 610 4.41 15.00 -11.36
N ASN A 611 5.15 14.09 -10.76
CA ASN A 611 6.13 14.35 -9.72
C ASN A 611 7.49 13.83 -10.19
N PRO A 612 8.48 14.70 -10.46
CA PRO A 612 9.85 14.27 -10.74
C PRO A 612 10.49 13.62 -9.52
N ASP A 613 11.43 12.70 -9.73
CA ASP A 613 12.02 11.93 -8.65
C ASP A 613 13.03 12.73 -7.81
N TRP A 614 13.96 13.42 -8.47
CA TRP A 614 15.14 13.98 -7.83
C TRP A 614 15.35 15.44 -8.16
N ALA A 615 15.91 16.17 -7.19
CA ALA A 615 16.54 17.47 -7.40
C ALA A 615 17.92 17.49 -6.74
N TYR A 616 18.94 17.96 -7.44
CA TYR A 616 20.30 18.00 -6.90
C TYR A 616 21.15 19.10 -7.53
N VAL A 617 22.27 19.41 -6.88
CA VAL A 617 23.24 20.42 -7.32
C VAL A 617 24.61 19.79 -7.47
N GLU A 618 25.23 19.95 -8.63
CA GLU A 618 26.60 19.57 -8.88
C GLU A 618 27.50 20.81 -8.94
N GLU A 619 28.71 20.67 -8.45
CA GLU A 619 29.78 21.68 -8.60
C GLU A 619 30.67 21.32 -9.80
N ALA A 620 30.88 22.28 -10.69
CA ALA A 620 31.77 22.16 -11.81
C ALA A 620 32.99 23.09 -11.60
N ASP A 621 34.18 22.59 -11.89
CA ASP A 621 35.43 23.34 -11.85
C ASP A 621 35.73 24.07 -10.52
N GLY A 622 35.15 23.59 -9.41
CA GLY A 622 35.32 24.11 -8.05
C GLY A 622 34.60 25.41 -7.72
N GLU A 623 33.84 25.99 -8.64
CA GLU A 623 33.11 27.25 -8.41
C GLU A 623 31.71 27.30 -9.05
N ARG A 624 31.52 26.68 -10.24
CA ARG A 624 30.27 26.75 -10.98
C ARG A 624 29.26 25.72 -10.46
N ARG A 625 28.05 26.15 -10.10
CA ARG A 625 26.95 25.27 -9.69
C ARG A 625 26.02 25.00 -10.86
N VAL A 626 25.66 23.73 -11.03
CA VAL A 626 24.70 23.26 -12.03
C VAL A 626 23.56 22.56 -11.30
N TYR A 627 22.33 22.89 -11.66
CA TYR A 627 21.12 22.48 -10.99
C TYR A 627 20.35 21.47 -11.83
N PHE A 628 19.96 20.37 -11.23
CA PHE A 628 19.27 19.29 -11.92
C PHE A 628 17.93 18.95 -11.26
N VAL A 629 16.93 18.71 -12.10
CA VAL A 629 15.74 17.94 -11.75
C VAL A 629 15.70 16.70 -12.64
N THR A 630 15.60 15.52 -12.06
CA THR A 630 15.79 14.27 -12.79
C THR A 630 14.65 13.30 -12.49
N GLU A 631 14.14 12.70 -13.54
CA GLU A 631 13.27 11.53 -13.49
C GLU A 631 14.09 10.27 -13.68
N THR A 632 13.92 9.26 -12.83
CA THR A 632 14.62 7.98 -12.94
C THR A 632 13.71 6.91 -13.53
N LYS A 633 14.17 6.19 -14.55
CA LYS A 633 13.41 5.12 -15.19
C LYS A 633 14.27 3.89 -15.41
N GLY A 634 13.64 2.72 -15.24
CA GLY A 634 14.25 1.47 -15.67
C GLY A 634 14.46 1.46 -17.19
N GLY A 635 15.51 0.78 -17.66
CA GLY A 635 15.81 0.72 -19.09
C GLY A 635 16.89 -0.28 -19.42
N LYS A 636 17.23 -0.41 -20.70
CA LYS A 636 18.32 -1.25 -21.21
C LYS A 636 19.32 -0.37 -21.95
N ASN A 637 20.61 -0.67 -21.81
CA ASN A 637 21.70 0.03 -22.49
C ASN A 637 21.73 1.56 -22.27
N GLY A 638 21.24 2.05 -21.09
CA GLY A 638 21.21 3.47 -20.77
C GLY A 638 20.01 4.23 -21.35
N GLU A 639 19.15 3.59 -22.13
CA GLU A 639 17.94 4.20 -22.66
C GLU A 639 16.73 3.91 -21.75
N PRO A 640 15.99 4.95 -21.30
CA PRO A 640 14.79 4.79 -20.49
C PRO A 640 13.68 4.07 -21.25
N ALA A 641 13.09 3.06 -20.65
CA ALA A 641 11.88 2.43 -21.17
C ALA A 641 10.66 3.28 -20.76
N LEU A 642 10.16 4.08 -21.69
CA LEU A 642 9.05 5.03 -21.46
C LEU A 642 7.79 4.60 -22.21
N ARG A 643 6.66 4.66 -21.53
CA ARG A 643 5.33 4.49 -22.13
C ARG A 643 4.84 5.81 -22.71
N ASP A 644 3.84 5.74 -23.59
CA ASP A 644 3.33 6.93 -24.27
C ASP A 644 2.80 7.99 -23.29
N ALA A 645 2.04 7.59 -22.26
CA ALA A 645 1.58 8.51 -21.22
C ALA A 645 2.73 9.13 -20.39
N GLU A 646 3.77 8.37 -20.10
CA GLU A 646 4.98 8.87 -19.42
C GLU A 646 5.76 9.86 -20.29
N LYS A 647 5.92 9.57 -21.58
CA LYS A 647 6.55 10.49 -22.53
C LYS A 647 5.85 11.84 -22.55
N ILE A 648 4.50 11.83 -22.53
CA ILE A 648 3.69 13.06 -22.51
C ILE A 648 3.90 13.81 -21.20
N LYS A 649 3.83 13.15 -20.03
CA LYS A 649 4.06 13.78 -18.73
C LYS A 649 5.46 14.39 -18.64
N ILE A 650 6.48 13.66 -19.09
CA ILE A 650 7.88 14.12 -19.16
C ILE A 650 8.00 15.32 -20.12
N GLY A 651 7.35 15.26 -21.28
CA GLY A 651 7.28 16.38 -22.22
C GLY A 651 6.63 17.62 -21.62
N CYS A 652 5.57 17.44 -20.83
CA CYS A 652 4.93 18.51 -20.07
C CYS A 652 5.87 19.10 -19.02
N ALA A 653 6.58 18.26 -18.25
CA ALA A 653 7.56 18.72 -17.27
C ALA A 653 8.69 19.51 -17.91
N LYS A 654 9.20 19.07 -19.06
CA LYS A 654 10.21 19.82 -19.82
C LYS A 654 9.72 21.22 -20.17
N LYS A 655 8.50 21.35 -20.72
CA LYS A 655 7.88 22.64 -21.03
C LYS A 655 7.58 23.50 -19.79
N HIS A 656 7.25 22.88 -18.66
CA HIS A 656 7.11 23.57 -17.38
C HIS A 656 8.43 24.25 -17.00
N PHE A 657 9.53 23.52 -16.97
CA PHE A 657 10.84 24.08 -16.61
C PHE A 657 11.36 25.08 -17.64
N GLU A 658 11.11 24.87 -18.93
CA GLU A 658 11.39 25.86 -20.00
C GLU A 658 10.63 27.18 -19.77
N ALA A 659 9.35 27.11 -19.36
CA ALA A 659 8.54 28.29 -19.07
C ALA A 659 8.98 29.06 -17.83
N LEU A 660 9.69 28.38 -16.91
CA LEU A 660 10.29 29.02 -15.73
C LEU A 660 11.55 29.81 -16.06
N ASP A 661 12.19 29.57 -17.22
CA ASP A 661 13.41 30.28 -17.67
C ASP A 661 14.48 30.37 -16.56
N LEU A 662 14.89 29.21 -16.06
CA LEU A 662 15.73 29.07 -14.86
C LEU A 662 17.24 29.30 -15.14
N GLY A 663 17.60 29.66 -16.36
CA GLY A 663 18.98 29.90 -16.79
C GLY A 663 19.64 28.67 -17.43
N ASN A 664 20.83 28.88 -18.00
CA ASN A 664 21.58 27.83 -18.70
C ASN A 664 22.26 26.83 -17.75
N ASP A 665 22.26 27.11 -16.46
CA ASP A 665 22.81 26.27 -15.40
C ASP A 665 21.77 25.33 -14.77
N PHE A 666 20.54 25.30 -15.32
CA PHE A 666 19.46 24.42 -14.87
C PHE A 666 19.10 23.40 -15.96
N HIS A 667 18.98 22.13 -15.58
CA HIS A 667 18.66 21.02 -16.49
C HIS A 667 17.57 20.12 -15.92
N TYR A 668 16.60 19.76 -16.76
CA TYR A 668 15.63 18.71 -16.52
C TYR A 668 15.99 17.48 -17.36
N ASN A 669 16.23 16.33 -16.71
CA ASN A 669 16.73 15.11 -17.34
C ASN A 669 15.83 13.90 -17.03
N VAL A 670 15.90 12.88 -17.92
CA VAL A 670 15.40 11.52 -17.65
C VAL A 670 16.56 10.57 -17.72
N ARG A 671 16.78 9.76 -16.67
CA ARG A 671 17.97 8.92 -16.53
C ARG A 671 17.64 7.50 -16.11
N THR A 672 18.47 6.56 -16.49
CA THR A 672 18.46 5.18 -15.98
C THR A 672 19.47 4.98 -14.85
N THR A 673 20.55 5.75 -14.87
CA THR A 673 21.63 5.74 -13.90
C THR A 673 22.18 7.15 -13.74
N TYR A 674 22.80 7.43 -12.59
CA TYR A 674 23.50 8.69 -12.37
C TYR A 674 24.77 8.78 -13.22
N GLN A 675 25.01 9.95 -13.78
CA GLN A 675 26.24 10.33 -14.48
C GLN A 675 26.55 11.80 -14.16
N TYR A 676 27.78 12.07 -13.75
CA TYR A 676 28.24 13.44 -13.54
C TYR A 676 28.32 14.22 -14.86
N GLU A 677 27.66 15.35 -14.94
CA GLU A 677 27.49 16.13 -16.18
C GLU A 677 27.86 17.62 -16.07
N ALA A 678 28.08 18.14 -14.88
CA ALA A 678 28.33 19.58 -14.68
C ALA A 678 29.47 20.16 -15.52
N VAL A 679 30.46 19.35 -15.92
CA VAL A 679 31.56 19.77 -16.83
C VAL A 679 31.09 19.85 -18.28
N LYS A 680 30.01 19.14 -18.65
CA LYS A 680 29.48 19.08 -20.03
C LYS A 680 28.32 20.05 -20.26
N ALA A 681 27.73 20.57 -19.17
CA ALA A 681 26.52 21.39 -19.18
C ALA A 681 26.80 22.91 -19.40
#